data_804cd0c593d0cd745787a89396ae2ad3
#
_entry.id   804cd0c593d0cd745787a89396ae2ad3
#
_cell.length_a   1.000
_cell.length_b   1.000
_cell.length_c   1.000
_cell.angle_alpha   90.00
_cell.angle_beta   90.00
_cell.angle_gamma   90.00
#
_symmetry.space_group_name_H-M   'P 1'
#
loop_
_entity.id
_entity.type
_entity.pdbx_description
1 polymer ?
#
loop_
_entity_poly.entity_id
_entity_poly.type
_entity_poly.pdbx_seq_one_letter_code
_entity_poly.pdbx_strand_id
1 'polypeptide(L)'
;MSKQKIKAADPNPQHIKKSILNRVGWLYVLFAVLGLAITVQIIVTQYGPNGEPLNNLSESMCYKVRPIDANRGNILSHDGRILTTDAPYYEIRLDWAIPGKKGEGYLLTDSIFYANLPALADSMSALFGEPSAHYNTQLREILARARGNEGGRRNIKLVDKVNQIELDRLRTFPLLNEDAGGFMFKKDTLRYKPFGSLAGYTLGAPHSHGLEYYYNDALTGEDGQNLTVRLVGSTWLPVLDTLNREARNGYDVVTTIDIDLQDVAESALRKQLADNQAMWGTAVVMEVATGEIRAMANLTHNSDGSITDNYNYAILSRNEPGSTFKLVSLMALLEQGGFKTTDMVDCGNGYAVVYKSEINDSHAVGKVTVKEMMEQSSNIGFARSIEKVYRENQTRFTDFIDSLGLNQRASIQQFEGYMPIIKDPRLGHRNDWNDLTLTKMSYGYALELTPMHTLMLYNAVASGGKMLAPIIVKELRNGDEVVEQYLPEVINPQICSPQVLADVKECLEGVVENGTASLLKNDNYRVAGKTGTAQMVQPHGGYTARDGGRDYLGTLVGYFPAEAPKYTCIVAIKTHHAPGSRNTYYGGALAGPVFKAITDRIYALDNEWRERVTPTSGRGVEVEARVGGESKLALSEQLLDVRSASYTPATVESKQVIDTAELYTKDWRVMPSVMGMGLRDAIYTLERAGLSVEISGVGEVVEQTPLPEELYLSGDKATIRLAPRPEPESDEKEKNNNRNI
;
A
#
# COMPACT_ATOMS: atom_id res chain seq x y z
N MET A 1 -50.55 101.79 59.89
CA MET A 1 -51.77 101.09 60.22
C MET A 1 -52.64 101.05 58.99
N SER A 2 -52.74 100.11 58.19
CA SER A 2 -53.73 99.82 57.22
C SER A 2 -53.67 98.37 56.69
N LYS A 3 -54.59 97.56 57.04
CA LYS A 3 -54.77 96.22 56.62
C LYS A 3 -55.26 96.20 55.16
N GLN A 4 -54.50 95.79 54.19
CA GLN A 4 -54.98 95.45 52.87
C GLN A 4 -55.38 93.99 52.86
N LYS A 5 -56.69 93.75 52.64
CA LYS A 5 -57.24 92.42 52.38
C LYS A 5 -56.98 92.03 50.89
N ILE A 6 -56.27 91.00 50.68
CA ILE A 6 -56.18 90.39 49.37
C ILE A 6 -57.41 89.57 49.13
N LYS A 7 -58.22 89.96 48.12
CA LYS A 7 -59.38 89.14 47.61
C LYS A 7 -58.75 87.95 46.79
N ALA A 8 -59.03 86.77 47.27
CA ALA A 8 -58.81 85.56 46.48
C ALA A 8 -59.87 85.55 45.40
N ALA A 9 -59.41 85.54 44.13
CA ALA A 9 -60.26 85.31 42.99
C ALA A 9 -60.60 83.82 42.86
N ASP A 10 -61.87 83.48 42.96
CA ASP A 10 -62.37 82.10 42.71
C ASP A 10 -62.10 81.72 41.29
N PRO A 11 -61.41 80.64 41.04
CA PRO A 11 -61.15 80.20 39.64
C PRO A 11 -62.41 79.57 39.04
N ASN A 12 -62.97 80.24 38.07
CA ASN A 12 -64.13 79.76 37.30
C ASN A 12 -63.88 78.30 36.80
N PRO A 13 -64.64 77.29 37.26
CA PRO A 13 -64.45 75.88 36.98
C PRO A 13 -64.49 75.55 35.48
N GLN A 14 -65.17 76.31 34.68
CA GLN A 14 -65.18 76.15 33.25
C GLN A 14 -63.90 76.51 32.55
N HIS A 15 -63.09 77.48 33.10
CA HIS A 15 -61.81 77.86 32.57
C HIS A 15 -60.74 76.81 32.86
N ILE A 16 -60.79 76.20 34.02
CA ILE A 16 -59.86 75.10 34.44
C ILE A 16 -60.13 73.86 33.58
N LYS A 17 -61.41 73.49 33.38
CA LYS A 17 -61.86 72.38 32.53
C LYS A 17 -61.36 72.53 31.10
N LYS A 18 -61.52 73.76 30.50
CA LYS A 18 -61.06 74.07 29.17
C LYS A 18 -59.53 74.04 29.04
N SER A 19 -58.77 74.50 30.05
CA SER A 19 -57.32 74.45 30.07
C SER A 19 -56.82 72.99 30.21
N ILE A 20 -57.49 72.16 31.03
CA ILE A 20 -57.11 70.75 31.15
C ILE A 20 -57.43 70.00 29.83
N LEU A 21 -58.59 70.22 29.23
CA LEU A 21 -58.99 69.64 27.93
C LEU A 21 -58.02 70.02 26.81
N ASN A 22 -57.60 71.28 26.77
CA ASN A 22 -56.55 71.73 25.82
C ASN A 22 -55.22 71.03 26.07
N ARG A 23 -54.78 70.89 27.30
CA ARG A 23 -53.52 70.19 27.60
C ARG A 23 -53.59 68.70 27.27
N VAL A 24 -54.73 68.06 27.60
CA VAL A 24 -54.98 66.67 27.20
C VAL A 24 -55.05 66.54 25.68
N GLY A 25 -55.73 67.49 24.97
CA GLY A 25 -55.76 67.54 23.51
C GLY A 25 -54.37 67.65 22.89
N TRP A 26 -53.49 68.52 23.47
CA TRP A 26 -52.10 68.57 23.01
C TRP A 26 -51.28 67.31 23.28
N LEU A 27 -51.56 66.62 24.38
CA LEU A 27 -50.97 65.28 24.67
C LEU A 27 -51.37 64.26 23.64
N TYR A 28 -52.68 64.19 23.28
CA TYR A 28 -53.15 63.33 22.19
C TYR A 28 -52.53 63.64 20.84
N VAL A 29 -52.35 64.93 20.50
CA VAL A 29 -51.69 65.36 19.27
C VAL A 29 -50.21 64.93 19.33
N LEU A 30 -49.53 65.08 20.48
CA LEU A 30 -48.16 64.61 20.63
C LEU A 30 -48.02 63.10 20.43
N PHE A 31 -48.90 62.29 21.03
CA PHE A 31 -48.90 60.87 20.83
C PHE A 31 -49.25 60.43 19.44
N ALA A 32 -50.20 61.15 18.78
CA ALA A 32 -50.53 60.92 17.36
C ALA A 32 -49.33 61.21 16.43
N VAL A 33 -48.65 62.34 16.67
CA VAL A 33 -47.40 62.67 15.92
C VAL A 33 -46.29 61.67 16.19
N LEU A 34 -46.10 61.23 17.43
CA LEU A 34 -45.11 60.21 17.75
C LEU A 34 -45.44 58.86 17.10
N GLY A 35 -46.72 58.46 17.13
CA GLY A 35 -47.19 57.23 16.48
C GLY A 35 -47.01 57.31 14.95
N LEU A 36 -47.32 58.49 14.35
CA LEU A 36 -47.04 58.69 12.94
C LEU A 36 -45.54 58.68 12.60
N ALA A 37 -44.71 59.30 13.40
CA ALA A 37 -43.28 59.27 13.25
C ALA A 37 -42.69 57.85 13.35
N ILE A 38 -43.16 57.05 14.29
CA ILE A 38 -42.79 55.64 14.41
C ILE A 38 -43.23 54.85 13.19
N THR A 39 -44.46 55.04 12.72
CA THR A 39 -44.99 54.37 11.51
C THR A 39 -44.17 54.74 10.28
N VAL A 40 -43.90 56.03 10.09
CA VAL A 40 -43.04 56.52 8.99
C VAL A 40 -41.62 55.92 9.11
N GLN A 41 -41.08 55.88 10.31
CA GLN A 41 -39.75 55.28 10.52
C GLN A 41 -39.74 53.76 10.19
N ILE A 42 -40.76 53.04 10.55
CA ILE A 42 -40.93 51.61 10.18
C ILE A 42 -41.00 51.45 8.67
N ILE A 43 -41.79 52.28 7.99
CA ILE A 43 -41.93 52.26 6.52
C ILE A 43 -40.60 52.58 5.86
N VAL A 44 -39.93 53.67 6.31
CA VAL A 44 -38.62 54.05 5.78
C VAL A 44 -37.54 52.98 6.03
N THR A 45 -37.63 52.27 7.18
CA THR A 45 -36.65 51.18 7.49
C THR A 45 -36.93 49.95 6.66
N GLN A 46 -38.22 49.62 6.40
CA GLN A 46 -38.59 48.45 5.58
C GLN A 46 -38.49 48.65 4.09
N TYR A 47 -38.91 49.85 3.58
CA TYR A 47 -39.07 50.11 2.16
C TYR A 47 -38.18 51.23 1.61
N GLY A 48 -37.32 51.84 2.47
CA GLY A 48 -36.36 52.87 2.07
C GLY A 48 -35.10 52.27 1.42
N PRO A 49 -34.18 53.12 0.90
CA PRO A 49 -32.98 52.65 0.23
C PRO A 49 -32.09 51.70 1.03
N ASN A 50 -32.27 51.66 2.35
CA ASN A 50 -31.53 50.77 3.27
C ASN A 50 -32.34 49.49 3.67
N GLY A 51 -33.59 49.38 3.21
CA GLY A 51 -34.46 48.26 3.59
C GLY A 51 -34.15 46.96 2.80
N GLU A 52 -33.85 47.09 1.51
CA GLU A 52 -33.43 45.91 0.71
C GLU A 52 -32.15 45.24 1.23
N PRO A 53 -31.08 46.00 1.57
CA PRO A 53 -29.89 45.35 2.19
C PRO A 53 -30.19 44.70 3.51
N LEU A 54 -31.06 45.21 4.35
CA LEU A 54 -31.44 44.64 5.62
C LEU A 54 -32.30 43.37 5.48
N ASN A 55 -33.22 43.33 4.53
CA ASN A 55 -34.00 42.12 4.21
C ASN A 55 -33.12 41.04 3.62
N ASN A 56 -32.25 41.38 2.69
CA ASN A 56 -31.26 40.45 2.09
C ASN A 56 -30.26 39.96 3.14
N LEU A 57 -29.83 40.81 4.08
CA LEU A 57 -28.99 40.41 5.23
C LEU A 57 -29.75 39.45 6.17
N SER A 58 -31.01 39.70 6.45
CA SER A 58 -31.84 38.85 7.27
C SER A 58 -32.06 37.49 6.64
N GLU A 59 -32.34 37.42 5.34
CA GLU A 59 -32.46 36.16 4.61
C GLU A 59 -31.13 35.43 4.54
N SER A 60 -30.02 36.12 4.25
CA SER A 60 -28.69 35.52 4.22
C SER A 60 -28.20 35.02 5.59
N MET A 61 -28.71 35.61 6.70
CA MET A 61 -28.44 35.14 8.07
C MET A 61 -29.30 33.93 8.46
N CYS A 62 -30.44 33.74 7.82
CA CYS A 62 -31.37 32.64 8.10
C CYS A 62 -31.11 31.41 7.24
N TYR A 63 -30.58 31.59 6.02
CA TYR A 63 -30.29 30.51 5.08
C TYR A 63 -28.82 30.45 4.74
N LYS A 64 -28.28 29.25 4.71
CA LYS A 64 -26.87 29.02 4.33
C LYS A 64 -26.76 27.73 3.53
N VAL A 65 -26.12 27.81 2.37
CA VAL A 65 -25.68 26.63 1.64
C VAL A 65 -24.50 26.02 2.38
N ARG A 66 -24.61 24.76 2.76
CA ARG A 66 -23.53 23.99 3.38
C ARG A 66 -23.09 22.89 2.43
N PRO A 67 -21.78 22.72 2.26
CA PRO A 67 -21.28 21.60 1.49
C PRO A 67 -21.61 20.30 2.25
N ILE A 68 -21.82 19.25 1.48
CA ILE A 68 -21.83 17.85 1.93
C ILE A 68 -20.58 17.24 1.33
N ASP A 69 -19.59 16.96 2.16
CA ASP A 69 -18.34 16.41 1.69
C ASP A 69 -18.57 15.00 1.08
N ALA A 70 -18.04 14.76 -0.10
CA ALA A 70 -17.99 13.44 -0.71
C ALA A 70 -16.98 12.57 0.04
N ASN A 71 -17.28 11.29 0.21
CA ASN A 71 -16.30 10.35 0.73
C ASN A 71 -15.30 10.02 -0.38
N ARG A 72 -14.02 10.11 -0.06
CA ARG A 72 -12.96 9.68 -0.98
C ARG A 72 -12.97 8.16 -1.11
N GLY A 73 -12.86 7.64 -2.33
CA GLY A 73 -12.78 6.22 -2.62
C GLY A 73 -11.55 5.55 -2.01
N ASN A 74 -11.56 4.25 -1.89
CA ASN A 74 -10.49 3.44 -1.36
C ASN A 74 -9.54 2.98 -2.48
N ILE A 75 -8.31 2.61 -2.13
CA ILE A 75 -7.45 1.81 -2.99
C ILE A 75 -7.44 0.40 -2.43
N LEU A 76 -7.82 -0.55 -3.27
CA LEU A 76 -7.99 -1.96 -2.90
C LEU A 76 -6.94 -2.83 -3.59
N SER A 77 -6.55 -3.93 -2.95
CA SER A 77 -5.76 -5.00 -3.56
C SER A 77 -6.59 -5.82 -4.54
N HIS A 78 -5.95 -6.74 -5.25
CA HIS A 78 -6.62 -7.60 -6.24
C HIS A 78 -7.76 -8.46 -5.66
N ASP A 79 -7.69 -8.78 -4.37
CA ASP A 79 -8.66 -9.57 -3.60
C ASP A 79 -9.62 -8.70 -2.76
N GLY A 80 -9.58 -7.37 -2.92
CA GLY A 80 -10.50 -6.42 -2.28
C GLY A 80 -10.08 -5.98 -0.87
N ARG A 81 -8.90 -6.36 -0.36
CA ARG A 81 -8.38 -5.83 0.91
C ARG A 81 -8.01 -4.35 0.75
N ILE A 82 -8.27 -3.55 1.78
CA ILE A 82 -8.03 -2.10 1.75
C ILE A 82 -6.54 -1.81 1.87
N LEU A 83 -5.96 -1.20 0.83
CA LEU A 83 -4.58 -0.69 0.82
C LEU A 83 -4.49 0.74 1.33
N THR A 84 -5.47 1.56 0.97
CA THR A 84 -5.57 2.95 1.45
C THR A 84 -7.04 3.33 1.61
N THR A 85 -7.39 3.97 2.74
CA THR A 85 -8.74 4.43 3.04
C THR A 85 -8.71 5.72 3.83
N ASP A 86 -9.83 6.41 3.89
CA ASP A 86 -10.00 7.54 4.78
C ASP A 86 -10.35 7.06 6.19
N ALA A 87 -9.53 7.44 7.15
CA ALA A 87 -9.79 7.19 8.56
C ALA A 87 -10.07 8.49 9.30
N PRO A 88 -11.12 8.53 10.13
CA PRO A 88 -11.37 9.70 10.96
C PRO A 88 -10.26 9.84 12.00
N TYR A 89 -9.75 11.03 12.14
CA TYR A 89 -8.90 11.42 13.24
C TYR A 89 -9.43 12.70 13.91
N TYR A 90 -8.95 12.97 15.09
CA TYR A 90 -9.42 14.06 15.89
C TYR A 90 -8.25 14.94 16.31
N GLU A 91 -8.44 16.23 16.13
CA GLU A 91 -7.56 17.25 16.66
C GLU A 91 -8.16 17.75 17.97
N ILE A 92 -7.39 17.63 19.05
CA ILE A 92 -7.79 18.09 20.36
C ILE A 92 -7.35 19.55 20.50
N ARG A 93 -8.31 20.42 20.79
CA ARG A 93 -8.11 21.85 20.93
C ARG A 93 -8.63 22.36 22.26
N LEU A 94 -8.05 23.44 22.72
CA LEU A 94 -8.39 24.08 23.96
C LEU A 94 -8.84 25.52 23.71
N ASP A 95 -9.96 25.92 24.30
CA ASP A 95 -10.42 27.30 24.34
C ASP A 95 -10.46 27.81 25.79
N TRP A 96 -9.54 28.69 26.12
CA TRP A 96 -9.46 29.33 27.45
C TRP A 96 -10.38 30.54 27.62
N ALA A 97 -11.05 30.98 26.55
CA ALA A 97 -11.85 32.18 26.51
C ALA A 97 -13.37 31.92 26.60
N ILE A 98 -13.79 30.71 27.02
CA ILE A 98 -15.21 30.42 27.24
C ILE A 98 -15.64 31.09 28.56
N PRO A 99 -16.59 32.04 28.51
CA PRO A 99 -17.09 32.72 29.72
C PRO A 99 -17.89 31.74 30.58
N GLY A 100 -17.65 31.78 31.88
CA GLY A 100 -18.51 31.14 32.87
C GLY A 100 -19.87 31.83 33.01
N LYS A 101 -20.67 31.42 33.99
CA LYS A 101 -21.91 32.10 34.32
C LYS A 101 -21.65 33.57 34.65
N LYS A 102 -22.65 34.43 34.40
CA LYS A 102 -22.52 35.88 34.54
C LYS A 102 -21.90 36.28 35.90
N GLY A 103 -20.65 36.74 35.88
CA GLY A 103 -19.89 37.12 37.06
C GLY A 103 -18.79 36.14 37.52
N GLU A 104 -18.65 34.96 36.94
CA GLU A 104 -17.70 33.91 37.37
C GLU A 104 -16.36 33.87 36.59
N GLY A 105 -16.17 34.81 35.64
CA GLY A 105 -14.96 34.79 34.78
C GLY A 105 -15.00 33.73 33.68
N TYR A 106 -13.83 33.12 33.35
CA TYR A 106 -13.73 32.03 32.39
C TYR A 106 -13.91 30.67 33.07
N LEU A 107 -14.53 29.71 32.38
CA LEU A 107 -14.73 28.34 32.90
C LEU A 107 -13.41 27.64 33.22
N LEU A 108 -12.42 27.76 32.34
CA LEU A 108 -11.09 27.24 32.59
C LEU A 108 -10.18 28.36 33.10
N THR A 109 -9.84 28.32 34.39
CA THR A 109 -8.89 29.26 35.04
C THR A 109 -7.49 28.63 35.09
N ASP A 110 -6.47 29.47 35.19
CA ASP A 110 -5.09 29.03 35.39
C ASP A 110 -4.95 28.13 36.64
N SER A 111 -5.68 28.45 37.72
CA SER A 111 -5.66 27.65 38.96
C SER A 111 -6.17 26.23 38.74
N ILE A 112 -7.29 26.07 38.03
CA ILE A 112 -7.87 24.75 37.69
C ILE A 112 -6.89 23.98 36.77
N PHE A 113 -6.31 24.65 35.78
CA PHE A 113 -5.35 24.02 34.86
C PHE A 113 -4.11 23.53 35.62
N TYR A 114 -3.46 24.36 36.43
CA TYR A 114 -2.26 23.96 37.17
C TYR A 114 -2.50 22.87 38.19
N ALA A 115 -3.70 22.84 38.80
CA ALA A 115 -4.06 21.78 39.74
C ALA A 115 -4.16 20.41 39.09
N ASN A 116 -4.63 20.36 37.83
CA ASN A 116 -4.82 19.13 37.10
C ASN A 116 -3.65 18.78 36.15
N LEU A 117 -2.72 19.70 35.92
CA LEU A 117 -1.62 19.53 34.95
C LEU A 117 -0.76 18.28 35.21
N PRO A 118 -0.35 17.92 36.43
CA PRO A 118 0.44 16.71 36.64
C PRO A 118 -0.34 15.46 36.27
N ALA A 119 -1.59 15.32 36.69
CA ALA A 119 -2.42 14.17 36.40
C ALA A 119 -2.75 14.04 34.90
N LEU A 120 -2.97 15.16 34.21
CA LEU A 120 -3.14 15.17 32.75
C LEU A 120 -1.86 14.73 32.03
N ALA A 121 -0.69 15.25 32.44
CA ALA A 121 0.60 14.89 31.86
C ALA A 121 0.93 13.39 32.06
N ASP A 122 0.62 12.84 33.25
CA ASP A 122 0.78 11.41 33.53
C ASP A 122 -0.15 10.55 32.68
N SER A 123 -1.40 10.96 32.50
CA SER A 123 -2.38 10.28 31.67
C SER A 123 -1.98 10.29 30.18
N MET A 124 -1.48 11.43 29.68
CA MET A 124 -0.96 11.56 28.32
C MET A 124 0.29 10.70 28.12
N SER A 125 1.19 10.65 29.11
CA SER A 125 2.36 9.79 29.11
C SER A 125 1.97 8.30 28.99
N ALA A 126 0.98 7.87 29.74
CA ALA A 126 0.47 6.50 29.70
C ALA A 126 -0.20 6.15 28.36
N LEU A 127 -0.79 7.12 27.66
CA LEU A 127 -1.46 6.90 26.37
C LEU A 127 -0.50 6.94 25.19
N PHE A 128 0.42 7.91 25.14
CA PHE A 128 1.26 8.20 23.98
C PHE A 128 2.72 7.74 24.14
N GLY A 129 3.13 7.30 25.34
CA GLY A 129 4.44 6.69 25.58
C GLY A 129 5.59 7.65 25.84
N GLU A 130 5.42 8.98 25.64
CA GLU A 130 6.45 9.95 25.96
C GLU A 130 6.48 10.26 27.49
N PRO A 131 7.62 10.64 28.06
CA PRO A 131 7.72 10.93 29.51
C PRO A 131 6.75 12.02 29.98
N SER A 132 6.15 11.87 31.15
CA SER A 132 5.22 12.84 31.73
C SER A 132 5.83 14.27 31.85
N ALA A 133 7.14 14.38 32.09
CA ALA A 133 7.87 15.65 32.09
C ALA A 133 7.79 16.38 30.71
N HIS A 134 7.79 15.64 29.61
CA HIS A 134 7.63 16.18 28.25
C HIS A 134 6.27 16.87 28.13
N TYR A 135 5.18 16.15 28.46
CA TYR A 135 3.82 16.71 28.37
C TYR A 135 3.61 17.86 29.34
N ASN A 136 4.17 17.78 30.55
CA ASN A 136 4.09 18.88 31.53
C ASN A 136 4.73 20.15 30.96
N THR A 137 5.90 20.05 30.34
CA THR A 137 6.58 21.18 29.70
C THR A 137 5.76 21.74 28.54
N GLN A 138 5.30 20.87 27.62
CA GLN A 138 4.50 21.23 26.45
C GLN A 138 3.20 21.97 26.87
N LEU A 139 2.47 21.45 27.87
CA LEU A 139 1.23 22.04 28.37
C LEU A 139 1.48 23.41 29.02
N ARG A 140 2.59 23.59 29.75
CA ARG A 140 2.99 24.89 30.31
C ARG A 140 3.32 25.90 29.20
N GLU A 141 4.01 25.49 28.17
CA GLU A 141 4.32 26.35 27.01
C GLU A 141 3.05 26.78 26.25
N ILE A 142 2.09 25.85 26.08
CA ILE A 142 0.79 26.15 25.48
C ILE A 142 0.08 27.24 26.32
N LEU A 143 0.04 27.08 27.62
CA LEU A 143 -0.55 28.07 28.53
C LEU A 143 0.17 29.42 28.46
N ALA A 144 1.50 29.43 28.43
CA ALA A 144 2.31 30.66 28.35
C ALA A 144 2.04 31.42 27.03
N ARG A 145 1.94 30.72 25.92
CA ARG A 145 1.56 31.31 24.61
C ARG A 145 0.14 31.88 24.63
N ALA A 146 -0.80 31.17 25.25
CA ALA A 146 -2.18 31.65 25.41
C ALA A 146 -2.31 32.95 26.21
N ARG A 147 -1.41 33.19 27.17
CA ARG A 147 -1.39 34.40 28.00
C ARG A 147 -0.88 35.65 27.28
N GLY A 148 0.04 35.48 26.33
CA GLY A 148 0.72 36.58 25.62
C GLY A 148 -0.12 37.36 24.62
N ASN A 149 -1.31 36.86 24.26
CA ASN A 149 -2.12 37.49 23.22
C ASN A 149 -3.62 37.21 23.49
N GLU A 150 -4.46 38.24 23.60
CA GLU A 150 -5.90 38.06 23.85
C GLU A 150 -6.59 37.23 22.75
N GLY A 151 -6.14 37.31 21.49
CA GLY A 151 -6.59 36.43 20.40
C GLY A 151 -6.05 35.01 20.48
N GLY A 152 -4.94 34.79 21.22
CA GLY A 152 -4.27 33.50 21.38
C GLY A 152 -4.88 32.55 22.42
N ARG A 153 -5.92 32.97 23.13
CA ARG A 153 -6.60 32.12 24.13
C ARG A 153 -7.64 31.17 23.56
N ARG A 154 -7.99 31.36 22.30
CA ARG A 154 -9.03 30.54 21.62
C ARG A 154 -8.41 29.55 20.67
N ASN A 155 -9.02 28.37 20.61
CA ASN A 155 -8.75 27.37 19.59
C ASN A 155 -7.27 26.88 19.50
N ILE A 156 -6.64 26.71 20.68
CA ILE A 156 -5.24 26.27 20.79
C ILE A 156 -5.16 24.76 20.58
N LYS A 157 -4.34 24.31 19.65
CA LYS A 157 -4.10 22.88 19.41
C LYS A 157 -3.31 22.27 20.57
N LEU A 158 -3.86 21.20 21.17
CA LEU A 158 -3.26 20.45 22.26
C LEU A 158 -2.60 19.16 21.76
N VAL A 159 -3.35 18.35 21.03
CA VAL A 159 -2.89 17.08 20.42
C VAL A 159 -3.42 17.00 19.00
N ASP A 160 -2.61 16.46 18.11
CA ASP A 160 -2.95 16.24 16.71
C ASP A 160 -3.07 14.74 16.43
N LYS A 161 -3.91 14.39 15.43
CA LYS A 161 -4.01 13.03 14.86
C LYS A 161 -4.32 11.93 15.88
N VAL A 162 -5.34 12.15 16.68
CA VAL A 162 -5.86 11.19 17.66
C VAL A 162 -6.89 10.30 16.97
N ASN A 163 -6.77 9.00 17.10
CA ASN A 163 -7.78 8.05 16.59
C ASN A 163 -8.99 7.94 17.54
N GLN A 164 -10.04 7.22 17.13
CA GLN A 164 -11.27 7.12 17.93
C GLN A 164 -11.03 6.45 19.31
N ILE A 165 -10.17 5.43 19.37
CA ILE A 165 -9.87 4.71 20.62
C ILE A 165 -9.12 5.62 21.59
N GLU A 166 -8.14 6.36 21.07
CA GLU A 166 -7.38 7.35 21.84
C GLU A 166 -8.28 8.50 22.29
N LEU A 167 -9.19 8.99 21.42
CA LEU A 167 -10.17 10.02 21.78
C LEU A 167 -11.07 9.56 22.93
N ASP A 168 -11.58 8.33 22.89
CA ASP A 168 -12.45 7.81 23.93
C ASP A 168 -11.69 7.66 25.27
N ARG A 169 -10.40 7.33 25.24
CA ARG A 169 -9.52 7.38 26.41
C ARG A 169 -9.26 8.81 26.86
N LEU A 170 -8.93 9.73 25.94
CA LEU A 170 -8.70 11.14 26.28
C LEU A 170 -9.90 11.79 26.98
N ARG A 171 -11.13 11.44 26.58
CA ARG A 171 -12.36 11.91 27.24
C ARG A 171 -12.48 11.51 28.71
N THR A 172 -11.69 10.55 29.17
CA THR A 172 -11.65 10.17 30.59
C THR A 172 -10.57 10.90 31.41
N PHE A 173 -9.68 11.65 30.74
CA PHE A 173 -8.55 12.31 31.40
C PHE A 173 -8.98 13.55 32.18
N PRO A 174 -8.23 13.91 33.23
CA PRO A 174 -8.46 15.15 33.97
C PRO A 174 -8.53 16.35 33.03
N LEU A 175 -9.43 17.29 33.27
CA LEU A 175 -9.79 18.44 32.43
C LEU A 175 -10.49 18.11 31.12
N LEU A 176 -10.32 16.92 30.54
CA LEU A 176 -10.97 16.50 29.29
C LEU A 176 -12.31 15.80 29.56
N ASN A 177 -12.53 15.29 30.76
CA ASN A 177 -13.74 14.58 31.19
C ASN A 177 -14.83 15.48 31.76
N GLU A 178 -14.55 16.77 31.99
CA GLU A 178 -15.51 17.68 32.57
C GLU A 178 -16.19 18.51 31.46
N ASP A 179 -17.48 18.80 31.63
CA ASP A 179 -18.23 19.82 30.89
C ASP A 179 -17.71 21.25 31.17
N ALA A 180 -16.62 21.36 31.91
CA ALA A 180 -15.99 22.60 32.31
C ALA A 180 -15.43 23.43 31.15
N GLY A 181 -15.87 23.16 29.93
CA GLY A 181 -15.73 24.00 28.76
C GLY A 181 -14.28 24.33 28.41
N GLY A 182 -13.97 24.35 27.19
CA GLY A 182 -12.66 24.69 26.67
C GLY A 182 -12.01 23.60 25.84
N PHE A 183 -12.36 22.36 26.04
CA PHE A 183 -11.89 21.28 25.19
C PHE A 183 -12.82 21.06 24.01
N MET A 184 -12.24 21.16 22.81
CA MET A 184 -12.94 20.93 21.56
C MET A 184 -12.28 19.78 20.80
N PHE A 185 -13.10 18.92 20.25
CA PHE A 185 -12.65 17.83 19.38
C PHE A 185 -13.05 18.18 17.96
N LYS A 186 -12.06 18.50 17.11
CA LYS A 186 -12.30 18.72 15.69
C LYS A 186 -12.05 17.40 14.96
N LYS A 187 -13.11 16.82 14.40
CA LYS A 187 -12.98 15.67 13.50
C LYS A 187 -12.41 16.15 12.16
N ASP A 188 -11.44 15.42 11.67
CA ASP A 188 -10.85 15.58 10.35
C ASP A 188 -10.63 14.20 9.74
N THR A 189 -10.13 14.12 8.53
CA THR A 189 -9.93 12.87 7.82
C THR A 189 -8.46 12.71 7.45
N LEU A 190 -7.88 11.56 7.79
CA LEU A 190 -6.51 11.21 7.42
C LEU A 190 -6.53 10.04 6.45
N ARG A 191 -5.77 10.17 5.37
CA ARG A 191 -5.53 9.07 4.47
C ARG A 191 -4.65 8.02 5.16
N TYR A 192 -5.23 6.85 5.44
CA TYR A 192 -4.64 5.79 6.24
C TYR A 192 -4.28 4.58 5.39
N LYS A 193 -3.11 4.00 5.63
CA LYS A 193 -2.61 2.79 4.98
C LYS A 193 -2.54 1.66 6.01
N PRO A 194 -3.48 0.68 6.02
CA PRO A 194 -3.54 -0.39 7.03
C PRO A 194 -2.27 -1.24 7.10
N PHE A 195 -1.59 -1.42 5.96
CA PHE A 195 -0.35 -2.20 5.85
C PHE A 195 0.92 -1.35 6.01
N GLY A 196 0.81 -0.15 6.60
CA GLY A 196 1.94 0.73 6.90
C GLY A 196 2.68 1.21 5.65
N SER A 197 3.97 0.88 5.53
CA SER A 197 4.83 1.32 4.41
C SER A 197 4.76 0.43 3.18
N LEU A 198 3.99 -0.67 3.22
CA LEU A 198 3.90 -1.63 2.11
C LEU A 198 3.41 -0.95 0.83
N ALA A 199 4.13 -1.15 -0.29
CA ALA A 199 3.89 -0.48 -1.57
C ALA A 199 3.79 1.06 -1.46
N GLY A 200 4.53 1.65 -0.51
CA GLY A 200 4.36 3.04 -0.08
C GLY A 200 4.44 4.06 -1.20
N TYR A 201 5.46 3.97 -2.06
CA TYR A 201 5.62 4.85 -3.22
C TYR A 201 4.59 4.58 -4.32
N THR A 202 4.27 3.31 -4.55
CA THR A 202 3.26 2.91 -5.54
C THR A 202 1.88 3.42 -5.18
N LEU A 203 1.46 3.29 -3.93
CA LEU A 203 0.22 3.88 -3.43
C LEU A 203 0.30 5.40 -3.44
N GLY A 204 1.40 5.96 -2.97
CA GLY A 204 1.68 7.38 -3.04
C GLY A 204 0.88 8.26 -2.09
N ALA A 205 0.62 9.50 -2.53
CA ALA A 205 -0.15 10.51 -1.81
C ALA A 205 -0.90 11.44 -2.79
N PRO A 206 -2.07 11.99 -2.43
CA PRO A 206 -2.99 12.68 -3.35
C PRO A 206 -2.38 13.83 -4.18
N HIS A 207 -1.39 14.53 -3.65
CA HIS A 207 -0.80 15.72 -4.30
C HIS A 207 0.68 15.54 -4.67
N SER A 208 1.17 14.29 -4.75
CA SER A 208 2.60 14.05 -4.92
C SER A 208 2.90 13.00 -5.99
N HIS A 209 2.51 11.75 -5.78
CA HIS A 209 2.88 10.64 -6.65
C HIS A 209 1.99 9.42 -6.37
N GLY A 210 2.19 8.37 -7.15
CA GLY A 210 1.54 7.06 -6.95
C GLY A 210 0.08 7.05 -7.38
N LEU A 211 -0.62 5.98 -7.04
CA LEU A 211 -2.02 5.77 -7.40
C LEU A 211 -2.93 6.86 -6.84
N GLU A 212 -2.66 7.34 -5.63
CA GLU A 212 -3.39 8.45 -5.02
C GLU A 212 -3.36 9.73 -5.86
N TYR A 213 -2.26 9.99 -6.55
CA TYR A 213 -2.09 11.15 -7.42
C TYR A 213 -2.71 10.92 -8.80
N TYR A 214 -2.39 9.81 -9.46
CA TYR A 214 -2.83 9.55 -10.83
C TYR A 214 -4.32 9.29 -10.95
N TYR A 215 -4.94 8.73 -9.91
CA TYR A 215 -6.38 8.45 -9.85
C TYR A 215 -7.12 9.41 -8.91
N ASN A 216 -6.51 10.58 -8.62
CA ASN A 216 -7.09 11.55 -7.68
C ASN A 216 -8.51 11.97 -8.06
N ASP A 217 -8.77 12.23 -9.33
CA ASP A 217 -10.07 12.69 -9.82
C ASP A 217 -11.16 11.60 -9.63
N ALA A 218 -10.79 10.34 -9.88
CA ALA A 218 -11.69 9.21 -9.63
C ALA A 218 -11.94 9.00 -8.13
N LEU A 219 -10.89 9.13 -7.31
CA LEU A 219 -10.95 8.92 -5.86
C LEU A 219 -11.70 10.04 -5.12
N THR A 220 -11.62 11.31 -5.56
CA THR A 220 -12.11 12.46 -4.77
C THR A 220 -13.64 12.54 -4.74
N GLY A 221 -14.33 12.16 -5.83
CA GLY A 221 -15.78 12.34 -5.95
C GLY A 221 -16.20 13.80 -6.15
N GLU A 222 -17.47 14.07 -5.97
CA GLU A 222 -18.05 15.40 -6.12
C GLU A 222 -18.86 15.78 -4.87
N ASP A 223 -18.49 16.89 -4.25
CA ASP A 223 -19.22 17.40 -3.10
C ASP A 223 -20.65 17.78 -3.46
N GLY A 224 -21.56 17.46 -2.54
CA GLY A 224 -22.92 17.89 -2.54
C GLY A 224 -23.11 19.26 -1.87
N GLN A 225 -24.32 19.74 -1.87
CA GLN A 225 -24.70 20.93 -1.12
C GLN A 225 -26.14 20.85 -0.63
N ASN A 226 -26.35 21.34 0.59
CA ASN A 226 -27.68 21.50 1.16
C ASN A 226 -27.95 22.94 1.54
N LEU A 227 -29.10 23.45 1.16
CA LEU A 227 -29.63 24.68 1.73
C LEU A 227 -30.08 24.38 3.16
N THR A 228 -29.55 25.11 4.13
CA THR A 228 -29.90 24.95 5.54
C THR A 228 -30.52 26.23 6.07
N VAL A 229 -31.51 26.09 6.95
CA VAL A 229 -32.14 27.21 7.66
C VAL A 229 -31.71 27.19 9.12
N ARG A 230 -31.45 28.36 9.68
CA ARG A 230 -31.08 28.52 11.08
C ARG A 230 -32.32 28.57 11.96
N LEU A 231 -32.41 27.66 12.92
CA LEU A 231 -33.43 27.68 13.96
C LEU A 231 -32.99 28.48 15.18
N VAL A 232 -33.91 28.72 16.11
CA VAL A 232 -33.66 29.32 17.41
C VAL A 232 -32.62 28.45 18.18
N GLY A 233 -31.56 29.05 18.70
CA GLY A 233 -30.53 28.33 19.43
C GLY A 233 -29.33 27.87 18.58
N SER A 234 -29.14 28.42 17.37
CA SER A 234 -27.99 28.13 16.49
C SER A 234 -27.98 26.76 15.80
N THR A 235 -29.08 26.02 15.86
CA THR A 235 -29.24 24.77 15.12
C THR A 235 -29.59 25.05 13.66
N TRP A 236 -28.97 24.31 12.74
CA TRP A 236 -29.23 24.41 11.31
C TRP A 236 -29.91 23.12 10.85
N LEU A 237 -31.05 23.26 10.13
CA LEU A 237 -31.76 22.13 9.52
C LEU A 237 -31.68 22.23 8.00
N PRO A 238 -31.50 21.11 7.29
CA PRO A 238 -31.62 21.07 5.85
C PRO A 238 -33.05 21.35 5.42
N VAL A 239 -33.18 22.10 4.33
CA VAL A 239 -34.48 22.44 3.69
C VAL A 239 -34.51 21.70 2.36
N LEU A 240 -35.63 21.08 2.02
CA LEU A 240 -35.84 20.51 0.69
C LEU A 240 -35.97 21.65 -0.32
N ASP A 241 -34.95 21.81 -1.16
CA ASP A 241 -34.87 22.84 -2.20
C ASP A 241 -34.26 22.27 -3.48
N THR A 242 -34.54 22.89 -4.60
CA THR A 242 -33.94 22.59 -5.91
C THR A 242 -32.44 22.84 -5.97
N LEU A 243 -31.89 23.63 -5.02
CA LEU A 243 -30.47 23.89 -4.87
C LEU A 243 -29.73 22.75 -4.17
N ASN A 244 -30.44 21.78 -3.59
CA ASN A 244 -29.81 20.64 -2.95
C ASN A 244 -29.26 19.67 -4.00
N ARG A 245 -27.98 19.32 -3.83
CA ARG A 245 -27.30 18.32 -4.63
C ARG A 245 -26.66 17.30 -3.70
N GLU A 246 -26.97 16.05 -3.90
CA GLU A 246 -26.33 14.97 -3.16
C GLU A 246 -24.85 14.88 -3.49
N ALA A 247 -24.04 14.53 -2.50
CA ALA A 247 -22.63 14.23 -2.72
C ALA A 247 -22.52 12.91 -3.51
N ARG A 248 -21.59 12.87 -4.47
CA ARG A 248 -21.20 11.66 -5.17
C ARG A 248 -19.85 11.21 -4.65
N ASN A 249 -19.81 10.08 -3.96
CA ASN A 249 -18.57 9.53 -3.46
C ASN A 249 -17.60 9.22 -4.59
N GLY A 250 -16.31 9.28 -4.29
CA GLY A 250 -15.26 8.84 -5.19
C GLY A 250 -15.34 7.33 -5.45
N TYR A 251 -14.80 6.91 -6.58
CA TYR A 251 -14.71 5.51 -6.96
C TYR A 251 -13.58 4.80 -6.23
N ASP A 252 -13.77 3.55 -5.88
CA ASP A 252 -12.71 2.68 -5.40
C ASP A 252 -11.82 2.26 -6.55
N VAL A 253 -10.50 2.33 -6.35
CA VAL A 253 -9.47 1.89 -7.29
C VAL A 253 -9.04 0.48 -6.92
N VAL A 254 -9.44 -0.52 -7.70
CA VAL A 254 -9.03 -1.91 -7.49
C VAL A 254 -7.72 -2.15 -8.22
N THR A 255 -6.67 -2.43 -7.47
CA THR A 255 -5.35 -2.72 -8.03
C THR A 255 -5.18 -4.20 -8.38
N THR A 256 -4.11 -4.51 -9.09
CA THR A 256 -3.68 -5.89 -9.36
C THR A 256 -2.76 -6.43 -8.27
N ILE A 257 -2.40 -5.60 -7.28
CA ILE A 257 -1.42 -5.93 -6.23
C ILE A 257 -1.96 -7.05 -5.32
N ASP A 258 -1.17 -8.09 -5.15
CA ASP A 258 -1.34 -9.12 -4.15
C ASP A 258 -0.52 -8.73 -2.91
N ILE A 259 -1.20 -8.52 -1.77
CA ILE A 259 -0.57 -8.04 -0.54
C ILE A 259 0.46 -9.04 -0.02
N ASP A 260 0.16 -10.32 -0.11
CA ASP A 260 1.02 -11.38 0.42
C ASP A 260 2.30 -11.52 -0.42
N LEU A 261 2.20 -11.35 -1.74
CA LEU A 261 3.35 -11.32 -2.62
C LEU A 261 4.16 -10.03 -2.49
N GLN A 262 3.49 -8.90 -2.31
CA GLN A 262 4.13 -7.60 -2.07
C GLN A 262 4.96 -7.63 -0.78
N ASP A 263 4.40 -8.18 0.30
CA ASP A 263 5.09 -8.29 1.60
C ASP A 263 6.34 -9.17 1.49
N VAL A 264 6.23 -10.34 0.85
CA VAL A 264 7.38 -11.21 0.63
C VAL A 264 8.44 -10.54 -0.23
N ALA A 265 8.04 -9.86 -1.31
CA ALA A 265 8.99 -9.17 -2.19
C ALA A 265 9.74 -8.05 -1.44
N GLU A 266 9.02 -7.22 -0.67
CA GLU A 266 9.65 -6.15 0.11
C GLU A 266 10.52 -6.67 1.25
N SER A 267 10.04 -7.65 2.00
CA SER A 267 10.78 -8.22 3.14
C SER A 267 12.07 -8.91 2.70
N ALA A 268 12.00 -9.72 1.62
CA ALA A 268 13.17 -10.38 1.06
C ALA A 268 14.17 -9.37 0.46
N LEU A 269 13.67 -8.35 -0.26
CA LEU A 269 14.50 -7.30 -0.84
C LEU A 269 15.17 -6.46 0.26
N ARG A 270 14.42 -6.05 1.29
CA ARG A 270 14.94 -5.30 2.44
C ARG A 270 16.04 -6.04 3.15
N LYS A 271 15.84 -7.34 3.40
CA LYS A 271 16.87 -8.20 3.98
C LYS A 271 18.12 -8.24 3.13
N GLN A 272 17.98 -8.43 1.82
CA GLN A 272 19.10 -8.54 0.90
C GLN A 272 19.88 -7.22 0.76
N LEU A 273 19.19 -6.06 0.78
CA LEU A 273 19.84 -4.75 0.80
C LEU A 273 20.65 -4.55 2.10
N ALA A 274 20.09 -4.91 3.25
CA ALA A 274 20.79 -4.80 4.53
C ALA A 274 22.01 -5.73 4.62
N ASP A 275 21.84 -7.01 4.29
CA ASP A 275 22.89 -8.03 4.39
C ASP A 275 24.11 -7.71 3.50
N ASN A 276 23.88 -7.12 2.32
CA ASN A 276 24.95 -6.81 1.36
C ASN A 276 25.35 -5.33 1.32
N GLN A 277 24.81 -4.48 2.20
CA GLN A 277 25.02 -3.03 2.19
C GLN A 277 24.77 -2.44 0.79
N ALA A 278 23.75 -2.97 0.11
CA ALA A 278 23.42 -2.55 -1.24
C ALA A 278 22.69 -1.19 -1.22
N MET A 279 22.81 -0.43 -2.31
CA MET A 279 22.33 0.96 -2.38
C MET A 279 20.83 1.04 -2.61
N TRP A 280 20.32 0.26 -3.54
CA TRP A 280 18.90 0.15 -3.85
C TRP A 280 18.58 -1.16 -4.56
N GLY A 281 17.30 -1.50 -4.59
CA GLY A 281 16.81 -2.65 -5.33
C GLY A 281 15.36 -2.50 -5.75
N THR A 282 15.00 -3.29 -6.76
CA THR A 282 13.60 -3.48 -7.20
C THR A 282 13.32 -4.95 -7.40
N ALA A 283 12.09 -5.36 -7.06
CA ALA A 283 11.57 -6.69 -7.34
C ALA A 283 10.14 -6.54 -7.89
N VAL A 284 9.88 -7.07 -9.09
CA VAL A 284 8.59 -6.98 -9.75
C VAL A 284 8.12 -8.36 -10.16
N VAL A 285 6.86 -8.68 -9.87
CA VAL A 285 6.17 -9.90 -10.27
C VAL A 285 5.03 -9.52 -11.21
N MET A 286 5.01 -10.12 -12.40
CA MET A 286 4.01 -9.87 -13.44
C MET A 286 3.33 -11.17 -13.83
N GLU A 287 2.02 -11.16 -13.93
CA GLU A 287 1.26 -12.31 -14.43
C GLU A 287 1.42 -12.44 -15.95
N VAL A 288 1.73 -13.66 -16.41
CA VAL A 288 2.08 -13.90 -17.80
C VAL A 288 0.90 -13.69 -18.76
N ALA A 289 -0.30 -14.10 -18.33
CA ALA A 289 -1.48 -14.09 -19.20
C ALA A 289 -2.08 -12.69 -19.40
N THR A 290 -1.98 -11.82 -18.38
CA THR A 290 -2.71 -10.55 -18.34
C THR A 290 -1.81 -9.33 -18.37
N GLY A 291 -0.54 -9.44 -17.96
CA GLY A 291 0.34 -8.31 -17.75
C GLY A 291 0.12 -7.61 -16.40
N GLU A 292 -0.70 -8.16 -15.52
CA GLU A 292 -0.99 -7.60 -14.21
C GLU A 292 0.24 -7.67 -13.30
N ILE A 293 0.59 -6.53 -12.69
CA ILE A 293 1.66 -6.44 -11.70
C ILE A 293 1.10 -6.91 -10.36
N ARG A 294 1.51 -8.10 -9.93
CA ARG A 294 1.08 -8.70 -8.66
C ARG A 294 1.87 -8.19 -7.46
N ALA A 295 3.14 -7.80 -7.67
CA ALA A 295 3.97 -7.13 -6.67
C ALA A 295 4.98 -6.22 -7.36
N MET A 296 5.27 -5.07 -6.75
CA MET A 296 6.30 -4.13 -7.17
C MET A 296 6.95 -3.48 -5.95
N ALA A 297 8.06 -4.06 -5.51
CA ALA A 297 8.86 -3.55 -4.41
C ALA A 297 10.01 -2.69 -4.95
N ASN A 298 10.19 -1.51 -4.38
CA ASN A 298 11.27 -0.58 -4.72
C ASN A 298 11.86 -0.02 -3.42
N LEU A 299 13.10 -0.33 -3.12
CA LEU A 299 13.71 0.04 -1.86
C LEU A 299 15.03 0.75 -2.04
N THR A 300 15.25 1.81 -1.26
CA THR A 300 16.51 2.58 -1.16
C THR A 300 17.11 2.38 0.22
N HIS A 301 18.39 2.05 0.28
CA HIS A 301 19.18 2.04 1.51
C HIS A 301 19.81 3.41 1.69
N ASN A 302 19.32 4.17 2.66
CA ASN A 302 19.74 5.54 2.93
C ASN A 302 21.06 5.59 3.72
N SER A 303 21.70 6.74 3.73
CA SER A 303 22.97 6.95 4.45
C SER A 303 22.85 6.87 5.98
N ASP A 304 21.66 7.01 6.53
CA ASP A 304 21.35 6.84 7.96
C ASP A 304 21.11 5.37 8.36
N GLY A 305 21.21 4.45 7.40
CA GLY A 305 20.96 3.01 7.58
C GLY A 305 19.49 2.60 7.46
N SER A 306 18.57 3.54 7.28
CA SER A 306 17.17 3.22 7.02
C SER A 306 16.98 2.69 5.60
N ILE A 307 15.97 1.81 5.42
CA ILE A 307 15.60 1.31 4.09
C ILE A 307 14.15 1.71 3.84
N THR A 308 13.95 2.56 2.82
CA THR A 308 12.67 3.19 2.51
C THR A 308 12.24 2.95 1.06
N ASP A 309 10.92 2.96 0.82
CA ASP A 309 10.33 2.97 -0.51
C ASP A 309 10.04 4.43 -0.92
N ASN A 310 10.93 5.03 -1.71
CA ASN A 310 10.88 6.44 -2.08
C ASN A 310 11.13 6.74 -3.56
N TYR A 311 11.35 5.70 -4.38
CA TYR A 311 11.62 5.88 -5.81
C TYR A 311 11.27 4.61 -6.59
N ASN A 312 10.63 4.73 -7.75
CA ASN A 312 10.26 3.59 -8.59
C ASN A 312 11.42 3.18 -9.52
N TYR A 313 12.33 2.34 -9.02
CA TYR A 313 13.47 1.85 -9.79
C TYR A 313 13.05 0.95 -10.96
N ALA A 314 11.90 0.30 -10.90
CA ALA A 314 11.42 -0.60 -11.95
C ALA A 314 11.25 0.12 -13.30
N ILE A 315 10.77 1.36 -13.30
CA ILE A 315 10.46 2.13 -14.51
C ILE A 315 11.28 3.41 -14.69
N LEU A 316 11.88 3.93 -13.58
CA LEU A 316 12.62 5.20 -13.59
C LEU A 316 14.14 5.02 -13.45
N SER A 317 14.68 3.79 -13.45
CA SER A 317 16.11 3.54 -13.45
C SER A 317 16.54 2.88 -14.74
N ARG A 318 17.23 3.64 -15.62
CA ARG A 318 17.83 3.10 -16.83
C ARG A 318 19.27 2.67 -16.58
N ASN A 319 19.59 1.48 -17.02
CA ASN A 319 20.93 0.93 -16.86
C ASN A 319 21.26 0.00 -18.04
N GLU A 320 22.55 -0.25 -18.23
CA GLU A 320 22.98 -1.31 -19.13
C GLU A 320 22.49 -2.67 -18.56
N PRO A 321 21.66 -3.43 -19.31
CA PRO A 321 21.04 -4.66 -18.81
C PRO A 321 22.03 -5.83 -18.62
N GLY A 322 23.22 -5.71 -19.18
CA GLY A 322 24.22 -6.76 -19.14
C GLY A 322 23.71 -8.08 -19.71
N SER A 323 24.09 -9.18 -19.07
CA SER A 323 23.79 -10.54 -19.59
C SER A 323 22.34 -10.91 -19.71
N THR A 324 21.39 -10.15 -19.14
CA THR A 324 19.95 -10.38 -19.37
C THR A 324 19.55 -10.03 -20.79
N PHE A 325 20.28 -9.13 -21.47
CA PHE A 325 20.06 -8.77 -22.87
C PHE A 325 20.52 -9.86 -23.85
N LYS A 326 21.32 -10.85 -23.41
CA LYS A 326 21.70 -11.98 -24.26
C LYS A 326 20.51 -12.79 -24.78
N LEU A 327 19.36 -12.67 -24.15
CA LEU A 327 18.09 -13.18 -24.68
C LEU A 327 17.79 -12.60 -26.07
N VAL A 328 17.92 -11.27 -26.24
CA VAL A 328 17.73 -10.59 -27.53
C VAL A 328 18.75 -11.08 -28.55
N SER A 329 20.02 -11.17 -28.15
CA SER A 329 21.08 -11.65 -29.03
C SER A 329 20.88 -13.10 -29.44
N LEU A 330 20.42 -13.96 -28.53
CA LEU A 330 20.09 -15.36 -28.83
C LEU A 330 18.93 -15.43 -29.85
N MET A 331 17.83 -14.71 -29.61
CA MET A 331 16.71 -14.66 -30.56
C MET A 331 17.15 -14.17 -31.94
N ALA A 332 17.96 -13.12 -32.01
CA ALA A 332 18.50 -12.60 -33.27
C ALA A 332 19.35 -13.62 -34.01
N LEU A 333 20.19 -14.37 -33.31
CA LEU A 333 21.02 -15.43 -33.93
C LEU A 333 20.19 -16.59 -34.43
N LEU A 334 19.17 -17.00 -33.69
CA LEU A 334 18.28 -18.10 -34.07
C LEU A 334 17.31 -17.69 -35.21
N GLU A 335 16.71 -16.50 -35.11
CA GLU A 335 15.71 -16.04 -36.11
C GLU A 335 16.35 -15.57 -37.42
N GLN A 336 17.44 -14.86 -37.37
CA GLN A 336 18.06 -14.20 -38.53
C GLN A 336 19.45 -14.68 -38.85
N GLY A 337 20.18 -15.21 -37.87
CA GLY A 337 21.58 -15.61 -38.03
C GLY A 337 21.80 -17.01 -38.59
N GLY A 338 20.73 -17.80 -38.68
CA GLY A 338 20.80 -19.20 -39.16
C GLY A 338 21.48 -20.16 -38.17
N PHE A 339 21.63 -19.75 -36.89
CA PHE A 339 22.14 -20.60 -35.82
C PHE A 339 21.05 -21.57 -35.32
N LYS A 340 21.51 -22.73 -34.84
CA LYS A 340 20.70 -23.70 -34.08
C LYS A 340 21.27 -23.82 -32.66
N THR A 341 20.48 -24.23 -31.70
CA THR A 341 20.90 -24.45 -30.30
C THR A 341 22.04 -25.46 -30.17
N THR A 342 22.15 -26.38 -31.10
CA THR A 342 23.18 -27.45 -31.18
C THR A 342 24.47 -27.03 -31.87
N ASP A 343 24.52 -25.86 -32.53
CA ASP A 343 25.73 -25.42 -33.25
C ASP A 343 26.85 -25.08 -32.27
N MET A 344 28.06 -25.46 -32.67
CA MET A 344 29.26 -25.24 -31.82
C MET A 344 29.80 -23.83 -32.01
N VAL A 345 30.02 -23.14 -30.88
CA VAL A 345 30.63 -21.82 -30.80
C VAL A 345 31.92 -21.90 -29.95
N ASP A 346 32.96 -21.26 -30.45
CA ASP A 346 34.21 -21.11 -29.68
C ASP A 346 34.11 -19.87 -28.78
N CYS A 347 33.92 -20.11 -27.47
CA CYS A 347 33.87 -19.09 -26.43
C CYS A 347 35.27 -18.75 -25.82
N GLY A 348 36.32 -19.42 -26.26
CA GLY A 348 37.70 -19.14 -25.81
C GLY A 348 37.99 -19.54 -24.36
N ASN A 349 39.11 -19.08 -23.85
CA ASN A 349 39.63 -19.44 -22.52
C ASN A 349 39.48 -18.32 -21.48
N GLY A 350 38.34 -17.61 -21.52
CA GLY A 350 38.01 -16.54 -20.56
C GLY A 350 38.47 -15.14 -20.99
N TYR A 351 39.30 -15.01 -22.02
CA TYR A 351 39.70 -13.73 -22.62
C TYR A 351 39.76 -13.84 -24.13
N ALA A 352 39.28 -12.83 -24.84
CA ALA A 352 39.42 -12.72 -26.28
C ALA A 352 39.37 -11.25 -26.74
N VAL A 353 40.02 -10.99 -27.87
CA VAL A 353 39.80 -9.74 -28.60
C VAL A 353 38.84 -10.05 -29.74
N VAL A 354 37.65 -9.45 -29.70
CA VAL A 354 36.65 -9.59 -30.76
C VAL A 354 36.50 -8.23 -31.41
N TYR A 355 36.85 -8.14 -32.67
CA TYR A 355 36.83 -6.89 -33.43
C TYR A 355 37.48 -5.74 -32.71
N LYS A 356 38.46 -5.51 -32.24
CA LYS A 356 39.10 -4.41 -31.49
C LYS A 356 38.63 -4.27 -30.03
N SER A 357 37.68 -5.10 -29.54
CA SER A 357 37.19 -5.05 -28.16
C SER A 357 37.81 -6.19 -27.35
N GLU A 358 38.42 -5.86 -26.23
CA GLU A 358 38.83 -6.83 -25.22
C GLU A 358 37.60 -7.29 -24.44
N ILE A 359 37.36 -8.57 -24.40
CA ILE A 359 36.19 -9.18 -23.76
C ILE A 359 36.65 -10.26 -22.80
N ASN A 360 36.07 -10.23 -21.59
CA ASN A 360 36.32 -11.22 -20.57
C ASN A 360 35.03 -11.99 -20.24
N ASP A 361 35.17 -13.29 -20.09
CA ASP A 361 34.18 -14.13 -19.41
C ASP A 361 34.60 -14.32 -17.95
N SER A 362 33.66 -14.72 -17.09
CA SER A 362 33.94 -14.98 -15.67
C SER A 362 34.86 -16.22 -15.46
N HIS A 363 34.86 -17.12 -16.43
CA HIS A 363 35.66 -18.34 -16.46
C HIS A 363 35.92 -18.79 -17.90
N ALA A 364 36.82 -19.74 -18.08
CA ALA A 364 37.07 -20.36 -19.38
C ALA A 364 35.90 -21.26 -19.77
N VAL A 365 35.26 -20.99 -20.91
CA VAL A 365 34.08 -21.77 -21.41
C VAL A 365 34.52 -22.77 -22.46
N GLY A 366 35.45 -22.41 -23.32
CA GLY A 366 35.94 -23.31 -24.38
C GLY A 366 34.99 -23.35 -25.60
N LYS A 367 34.91 -24.52 -26.22
CA LYS A 367 34.06 -24.75 -27.40
C LYS A 367 32.81 -25.50 -26.98
N VAL A 368 31.66 -24.86 -27.09
CA VAL A 368 30.38 -25.33 -26.55
C VAL A 368 29.27 -25.11 -27.57
N THR A 369 28.10 -25.70 -27.33
CA THR A 369 26.88 -25.46 -28.14
C THR A 369 26.34 -24.05 -27.87
N VAL A 370 25.49 -23.52 -28.76
CA VAL A 370 24.75 -22.25 -28.56
C VAL A 370 23.92 -22.29 -27.28
N LYS A 371 23.30 -23.43 -26.94
CA LYS A 371 22.58 -23.64 -25.68
C LYS A 371 23.52 -23.48 -24.49
N GLU A 372 24.62 -24.22 -24.46
CA GLU A 372 25.62 -24.12 -23.38
C GLU A 372 26.27 -22.72 -23.29
N MET A 373 26.48 -22.03 -24.44
CA MET A 373 26.92 -20.63 -24.47
C MET A 373 25.97 -19.71 -23.71
N MET A 374 24.66 -19.93 -23.81
CA MET A 374 23.64 -19.20 -23.03
C MET A 374 23.65 -19.61 -21.57
N GLU A 375 23.75 -20.90 -21.27
CA GLU A 375 23.83 -21.46 -19.91
C GLU A 375 25.03 -20.91 -19.12
N GLN A 376 26.22 -20.88 -19.76
CA GLN A 376 27.44 -20.36 -19.18
C GLN A 376 27.57 -18.83 -19.29
N SER A 377 26.63 -18.19 -19.97
CA SER A 377 26.58 -16.73 -20.12
C SER A 377 27.86 -16.12 -20.73
N SER A 378 28.46 -16.77 -21.78
CA SER A 378 29.69 -16.30 -22.39
C SER A 378 29.54 -14.98 -23.13
N ASN A 379 30.26 -13.92 -22.74
CA ASN A 379 30.31 -12.66 -23.48
C ASN A 379 31.06 -12.85 -24.82
N ILE A 380 32.12 -13.63 -24.79
CA ILE A 380 32.97 -13.89 -25.96
C ILE A 380 32.19 -14.62 -27.04
N GLY A 381 31.42 -15.65 -26.66
CA GLY A 381 30.63 -16.43 -27.59
C GLY A 381 29.56 -15.57 -28.27
N PHE A 382 28.80 -14.77 -27.51
CA PHE A 382 27.80 -13.87 -28.08
C PHE A 382 28.42 -12.79 -28.96
N ALA A 383 29.51 -12.17 -28.52
CA ALA A 383 30.21 -11.16 -29.31
C ALA A 383 30.70 -11.71 -30.66
N ARG A 384 31.38 -12.87 -30.66
CA ARG A 384 31.82 -13.52 -31.92
C ARG A 384 30.66 -13.86 -32.85
N SER A 385 29.57 -14.39 -32.30
CA SER A 385 28.42 -14.81 -33.10
C SER A 385 27.68 -13.60 -33.69
N ILE A 386 27.40 -12.55 -32.94
CA ILE A 386 26.76 -11.32 -33.40
C ILE A 386 27.65 -10.59 -34.40
N GLU A 387 28.94 -10.48 -34.17
CA GLU A 387 29.89 -9.89 -35.10
C GLU A 387 29.92 -10.65 -36.45
N LYS A 388 29.93 -11.97 -36.38
CA LYS A 388 29.89 -12.83 -37.61
C LYS A 388 28.65 -12.56 -38.46
N VAL A 389 27.48 -12.36 -37.86
CA VAL A 389 26.20 -12.22 -38.56
C VAL A 389 25.93 -10.79 -39.00
N TYR A 390 26.24 -9.80 -38.15
CA TYR A 390 25.71 -8.45 -38.31
C TYR A 390 26.79 -7.37 -38.62
N ARG A 391 28.09 -7.71 -38.62
CA ARG A 391 29.15 -6.72 -38.86
C ARG A 391 28.96 -5.98 -40.21
N GLU A 392 28.59 -6.64 -41.26
CA GLU A 392 28.44 -6.03 -42.58
C GLU A 392 27.15 -5.20 -42.69
N ASN A 393 26.11 -5.56 -41.91
CA ASN A 393 24.84 -4.85 -41.86
C ASN A 393 24.33 -4.73 -40.41
N GLN A 394 24.86 -3.72 -39.72
CA GLN A 394 24.61 -3.52 -38.30
C GLN A 394 23.19 -3.03 -38.04
N THR A 395 22.55 -2.32 -38.99
CA THR A 395 21.16 -1.85 -38.87
C THR A 395 20.18 -3.01 -38.70
N ARG A 396 20.47 -4.16 -39.31
CA ARG A 396 19.63 -5.35 -39.16
C ARG A 396 19.51 -5.85 -37.73
N PHE A 397 20.55 -5.66 -36.90
CA PHE A 397 20.48 -6.01 -35.47
C PHE A 397 19.64 -4.99 -34.69
N THR A 398 19.80 -3.70 -34.97
CA THR A 398 19.00 -2.67 -34.30
C THR A 398 17.53 -2.70 -34.75
N ASP A 399 17.26 -2.98 -36.02
CA ASP A 399 15.89 -3.20 -36.54
C ASP A 399 15.22 -4.40 -35.86
N PHE A 400 15.99 -5.48 -35.57
CA PHE A 400 15.47 -6.60 -34.80
C PHE A 400 15.10 -6.17 -33.36
N ILE A 401 15.95 -5.41 -32.69
CA ILE A 401 15.65 -4.88 -31.34
C ILE A 401 14.37 -4.01 -31.36
N ASP A 402 14.24 -3.15 -32.37
CA ASP A 402 13.07 -2.29 -32.55
C ASP A 402 11.80 -3.12 -32.82
N SER A 403 11.92 -4.20 -33.60
CA SER A 403 10.79 -5.10 -33.88
C SER A 403 10.26 -5.83 -32.67
N LEU A 404 11.04 -5.96 -31.60
CA LEU A 404 10.58 -6.54 -30.34
C LEU A 404 9.66 -5.58 -29.55
N GLY A 405 9.65 -4.29 -29.87
CA GLY A 405 8.91 -3.26 -29.12
C GLY A 405 9.68 -2.65 -27.93
N LEU A 406 11.00 -2.89 -27.85
CA LEU A 406 11.84 -2.38 -26.76
C LEU A 406 12.18 -0.89 -26.89
N ASN A 407 11.88 -0.25 -28.01
CA ASN A 407 12.16 1.17 -28.29
C ASN A 407 11.08 2.13 -27.77
N GLN A 408 10.12 1.65 -26.98
CA GLN A 408 9.02 2.43 -26.39
C GLN A 408 9.24 2.60 -24.89
N ARG A 409 8.45 3.49 -24.24
CA ARG A 409 8.44 3.60 -22.78
C ARG A 409 7.86 2.32 -22.16
N ALA A 410 8.52 1.79 -21.14
CA ALA A 410 7.94 0.74 -20.31
C ALA A 410 7.10 1.38 -19.19
N SER A 411 6.01 2.03 -19.58
CA SER A 411 5.07 2.65 -18.64
C SER A 411 4.12 1.59 -18.05
N ILE A 412 3.63 1.85 -16.85
CA ILE A 412 2.58 1.05 -16.21
C ILE A 412 1.33 1.91 -16.16
N GLN A 413 0.44 1.81 -17.14
CA GLN A 413 -0.73 2.68 -17.28
C GLN A 413 -0.37 4.17 -17.13
N GLN A 414 -0.84 4.87 -16.10
CA GLN A 414 -0.57 6.29 -15.84
C GLN A 414 0.86 6.58 -15.33
N PHE A 415 1.60 5.54 -14.91
CA PHE A 415 2.98 5.71 -14.45
C PHE A 415 3.92 5.74 -15.64
N GLU A 416 4.38 6.92 -16.03
CA GLU A 416 5.31 7.05 -17.14
C GLU A 416 6.70 6.50 -16.79
N GLY A 417 7.15 5.50 -17.57
CA GLY A 417 8.51 4.98 -17.51
C GLY A 417 9.49 5.80 -18.33
N TYR A 418 10.78 5.61 -18.10
CA TYR A 418 11.82 6.22 -18.94
C TYR A 418 11.87 5.58 -20.33
N MET A 419 12.14 6.41 -21.35
CA MET A 419 12.50 5.90 -22.68
C MET A 419 13.82 5.13 -22.59
N PRO A 420 13.94 3.99 -23.28
CA PRO A 420 15.21 3.29 -23.39
C PRO A 420 16.22 4.12 -24.18
N ILE A 421 17.51 3.81 -24.04
CA ILE A 421 18.55 4.36 -24.91
C ILE A 421 19.08 3.19 -25.74
N ILE A 422 18.67 3.10 -26.98
CA ILE A 422 19.14 2.10 -27.94
C ILE A 422 19.87 2.85 -29.05
N LYS A 423 21.17 2.57 -29.19
CA LYS A 423 22.00 3.21 -30.21
C LYS A 423 21.66 2.65 -31.58
N ASP A 424 21.69 3.51 -32.62
CA ASP A 424 21.36 3.15 -34.00
C ASP A 424 22.50 3.56 -34.92
N PRO A 425 23.05 2.64 -35.72
CA PRO A 425 24.13 2.94 -36.63
C PRO A 425 23.78 4.01 -37.69
N ARG A 426 22.49 4.18 -38.04
CA ARG A 426 22.00 5.21 -38.94
C ARG A 426 22.23 6.63 -38.46
N LEU A 427 22.27 6.82 -37.13
CA LEU A 427 22.50 8.11 -36.49
C LEU A 427 23.98 8.39 -36.25
N GLY A 428 24.85 7.39 -36.36
CA GLY A 428 26.29 7.50 -36.21
C GLY A 428 26.71 8.22 -34.93
N HIS A 429 27.57 9.24 -35.05
CA HIS A 429 28.04 10.00 -33.89
C HIS A 429 26.96 10.82 -33.16
N ARG A 430 25.76 11.00 -33.73
CA ARG A 430 24.67 11.72 -33.06
C ARG A 430 24.12 10.96 -31.84
N ASN A 431 24.31 9.64 -31.79
CA ASN A 431 23.95 8.78 -30.67
C ASN A 431 25.09 7.88 -30.18
N ASP A 432 26.34 8.35 -30.37
CA ASP A 432 27.56 7.65 -29.93
C ASP A 432 27.77 6.26 -30.53
N TRP A 433 27.21 5.97 -31.72
CA TRP A 433 27.52 4.75 -32.43
C TRP A 433 28.96 4.77 -32.95
N ASN A 434 29.70 3.74 -32.61
CA ASN A 434 31.11 3.56 -33.04
C ASN A 434 31.41 2.08 -33.35
N ASP A 435 32.64 1.81 -33.77
CA ASP A 435 33.10 0.48 -34.19
C ASP A 435 32.89 -0.64 -33.13
N LEU A 436 32.87 -0.29 -31.85
CA LEU A 436 32.75 -1.24 -30.75
C LEU A 436 31.28 -1.40 -30.25
N THR A 437 30.33 -0.58 -30.74
CA THR A 437 28.97 -0.53 -30.24
C THR A 437 28.26 -1.86 -30.45
N LEU A 438 28.31 -2.43 -31.68
CA LEU A 438 27.71 -3.72 -31.97
C LEU A 438 28.25 -4.84 -31.07
N THR A 439 29.59 -4.93 -30.94
CA THR A 439 30.23 -5.91 -30.08
C THR A 439 29.76 -5.82 -28.64
N LYS A 440 29.71 -4.61 -28.05
CA LYS A 440 29.27 -4.38 -26.67
C LYS A 440 27.78 -4.63 -26.51
N MET A 441 26.96 -4.24 -27.48
CA MET A 441 25.51 -4.45 -27.44
C MET A 441 25.14 -5.94 -27.43
N SER A 442 25.96 -6.81 -28.05
CA SER A 442 25.71 -8.25 -28.11
C SER A 442 25.58 -8.93 -26.73
N TYR A 443 26.18 -8.36 -25.69
CA TYR A 443 26.09 -8.87 -24.31
C TYR A 443 25.54 -7.85 -23.32
N GLY A 444 24.83 -6.81 -23.83
CA GLY A 444 23.98 -5.90 -23.05
C GLY A 444 24.69 -4.66 -22.51
N TYR A 445 25.73 -4.19 -23.17
CA TYR A 445 26.37 -2.88 -22.94
C TYR A 445 26.12 -1.93 -24.10
N ALA A 446 26.42 -0.67 -23.94
CA ALA A 446 26.19 0.38 -24.94
C ALA A 446 24.71 0.62 -25.32
N LEU A 447 23.80 0.16 -24.49
CA LEU A 447 22.35 0.48 -24.51
C LEU A 447 21.85 0.56 -23.06
N GLU A 448 20.74 1.26 -22.83
CA GLU A 448 20.15 1.35 -21.49
C GLU A 448 18.66 1.00 -21.54
N LEU A 449 18.26 0.09 -20.66
CA LEU A 449 16.87 -0.35 -20.43
C LEU A 449 16.50 -0.14 -18.97
N THR A 450 15.22 0.00 -18.68
CA THR A 450 14.71 -0.14 -17.32
C THR A 450 14.50 -1.62 -16.97
N PRO A 451 14.46 -1.99 -15.68
CA PRO A 451 14.09 -3.34 -15.28
C PRO A 451 12.75 -3.80 -15.87
N MET A 452 11.79 -2.89 -16.02
CA MET A 452 10.49 -3.19 -16.63
C MET A 452 10.59 -3.61 -18.09
N HIS A 453 11.42 -2.96 -18.90
CA HIS A 453 11.66 -3.41 -20.30
C HIS A 453 12.16 -4.87 -20.35
N THR A 454 13.10 -5.18 -19.45
CA THR A 454 13.64 -6.55 -19.34
C THR A 454 12.55 -7.53 -18.89
N LEU A 455 11.73 -7.17 -17.89
CA LEU A 455 10.62 -8.00 -17.42
C LEU A 455 9.61 -8.28 -18.54
N MET A 456 9.17 -7.24 -19.25
CA MET A 456 8.22 -7.36 -20.38
C MET A 456 8.72 -8.30 -21.46
N LEU A 457 10.03 -8.24 -21.78
CA LEU A 457 10.65 -9.12 -22.77
C LEU A 457 10.60 -10.60 -22.33
N TYR A 458 10.96 -10.88 -21.07
CA TYR A 458 10.90 -12.25 -20.53
C TYR A 458 9.46 -12.73 -20.39
N ASN A 459 8.53 -11.82 -20.04
CA ASN A 459 7.10 -12.11 -20.03
C ASN A 459 6.59 -12.48 -21.44
N ALA A 460 7.07 -11.80 -22.48
CA ALA A 460 6.72 -12.10 -23.87
C ALA A 460 7.19 -13.51 -24.29
N VAL A 461 8.39 -13.94 -23.86
CA VAL A 461 8.85 -15.33 -24.04
C VAL A 461 7.93 -16.31 -23.30
N ALA A 462 7.61 -16.02 -22.06
CA ALA A 462 6.74 -16.86 -21.23
C ALA A 462 5.35 -17.02 -21.84
N SER A 463 4.74 -15.92 -22.35
CA SER A 463 3.39 -15.86 -22.92
C SER A 463 3.25 -16.43 -24.34
N GLY A 464 4.30 -17.07 -24.88
CA GLY A 464 4.27 -17.63 -26.24
C GLY A 464 4.50 -16.61 -27.34
N GLY A 465 5.17 -15.49 -27.04
CA GLY A 465 5.59 -14.46 -27.99
C GLY A 465 4.83 -13.15 -27.90
N LYS A 466 3.78 -13.07 -27.10
CA LYS A 466 3.00 -11.83 -26.93
C LYS A 466 3.64 -10.90 -25.89
N MET A 467 3.98 -9.69 -26.30
CA MET A 467 4.40 -8.64 -25.35
C MET A 467 3.19 -7.85 -24.90
N LEU A 468 2.93 -7.86 -23.60
CA LEU A 468 1.80 -7.18 -22.96
C LEU A 468 2.26 -5.91 -22.27
N ALA A 469 1.38 -4.89 -22.27
CA ALA A 469 1.55 -3.71 -21.42
C ALA A 469 1.34 -4.07 -19.94
N PRO A 470 2.17 -3.55 -19.03
CA PRO A 470 1.97 -3.78 -17.61
C PRO A 470 0.72 -3.06 -17.09
N ILE A 471 -0.06 -3.74 -16.24
CA ILE A 471 -1.29 -3.24 -15.62
C ILE A 471 -1.11 -3.25 -14.09
N ILE A 472 -1.47 -2.18 -13.41
CA ILE A 472 -1.44 -2.08 -11.94
C ILE A 472 -2.81 -1.74 -11.34
N VAL A 473 -3.69 -1.11 -12.12
CA VAL A 473 -5.10 -0.89 -11.78
C VAL A 473 -5.95 -1.75 -12.70
N LYS A 474 -6.79 -2.57 -12.11
CA LYS A 474 -7.67 -3.50 -12.80
C LYS A 474 -8.99 -2.86 -13.18
N GLU A 475 -9.58 -2.11 -12.24
CA GLU A 475 -10.89 -1.50 -12.43
C GLU A 475 -11.15 -0.36 -11.45
N LEU A 476 -12.13 0.48 -11.80
CA LEU A 476 -12.76 1.47 -10.92
C LEU A 476 -14.15 0.98 -10.54
N ARG A 477 -14.52 1.07 -9.26
CA ARG A 477 -15.81 0.61 -8.73
C ARG A 477 -16.55 1.71 -7.98
N ASN A 478 -17.88 1.63 -8.06
CA ASN A 478 -18.78 2.37 -7.17
C ASN A 478 -19.54 1.33 -6.32
N GLY A 479 -19.03 1.02 -5.14
CA GLY A 479 -19.47 -0.14 -4.37
C GLY A 479 -19.21 -1.44 -5.13
N ASP A 480 -20.26 -2.21 -5.44
CA ASP A 480 -20.14 -3.47 -6.19
C ASP A 480 -20.20 -3.27 -7.72
N GLU A 481 -20.54 -2.07 -8.21
CA GLU A 481 -20.66 -1.77 -9.62
C GLU A 481 -19.29 -1.41 -10.24
N VAL A 482 -18.89 -2.12 -11.30
CA VAL A 482 -17.69 -1.79 -12.09
C VAL A 482 -18.02 -0.64 -13.02
N VAL A 483 -17.37 0.51 -12.82
CA VAL A 483 -17.54 1.73 -13.63
C VAL A 483 -16.61 1.72 -14.85
N GLU A 484 -15.38 1.29 -14.65
CA GLU A 484 -14.36 1.20 -15.69
C GLU A 484 -13.49 -0.03 -15.45
N GLN A 485 -13.13 -0.74 -16.51
CA GLN A 485 -12.28 -1.93 -16.46
C GLN A 485 -11.10 -1.80 -17.43
N TYR A 486 -9.89 -2.08 -16.96
CA TYR A 486 -8.67 -2.10 -17.76
C TYR A 486 -8.35 -3.52 -18.19
N LEU A 487 -8.35 -3.73 -19.52
CA LEU A 487 -8.08 -5.05 -20.12
C LEU A 487 -6.61 -5.16 -20.54
N PRO A 488 -6.07 -6.39 -20.69
CA PRO A 488 -4.74 -6.63 -21.22
C PRO A 488 -4.56 -6.01 -22.60
N GLU A 489 -3.52 -5.20 -22.76
CA GLU A 489 -3.14 -4.57 -24.02
C GLU A 489 -1.92 -5.29 -24.60
N VAL A 490 -2.01 -5.66 -25.89
CA VAL A 490 -0.92 -6.32 -26.62
C VAL A 490 -0.09 -5.27 -27.36
N ILE A 491 1.14 -5.05 -26.88
CA ILE A 491 2.11 -4.14 -27.51
C ILE A 491 2.69 -4.77 -28.80
N ASN A 492 3.07 -6.06 -28.70
CA ASN A 492 3.58 -6.83 -29.83
C ASN A 492 2.94 -8.22 -29.82
N PRO A 493 2.23 -8.60 -30.90
CA PRO A 493 1.56 -9.90 -30.95
C PRO A 493 2.51 -11.09 -31.07
N GLN A 494 3.74 -10.88 -31.59
CA GLN A 494 4.68 -11.98 -31.82
C GLN A 494 6.12 -11.45 -31.91
N ILE A 495 6.94 -11.63 -30.86
CA ILE A 495 8.32 -11.13 -30.80
C ILE A 495 9.31 -11.94 -31.63
N CYS A 496 9.05 -13.23 -31.90
CA CYS A 496 9.82 -14.09 -32.81
C CYS A 496 9.00 -15.33 -33.16
N SER A 497 9.52 -16.17 -34.09
CA SER A 497 8.83 -17.37 -34.54
C SER A 497 8.60 -18.40 -33.41
N PRO A 498 7.53 -19.22 -33.49
CA PRO A 498 7.25 -20.22 -32.45
C PRO A 498 8.38 -21.25 -32.25
N GLN A 499 9.14 -21.56 -33.29
CA GLN A 499 10.28 -22.46 -33.20
C GLN A 499 11.41 -21.82 -32.36
N VAL A 500 11.74 -20.55 -32.64
CA VAL A 500 12.77 -19.81 -31.88
C VAL A 500 12.33 -19.64 -30.44
N LEU A 501 11.04 -19.41 -30.15
CA LEU A 501 10.53 -19.37 -28.80
C LEU A 501 10.73 -20.67 -28.04
N ALA A 502 10.49 -21.83 -28.67
CA ALA A 502 10.72 -23.14 -28.07
C ALA A 502 12.21 -23.34 -27.74
N ASP A 503 13.09 -23.02 -28.69
CA ASP A 503 14.55 -23.10 -28.51
C ASP A 503 15.06 -22.17 -27.39
N VAL A 504 14.53 -20.96 -27.34
CA VAL A 504 14.86 -19.97 -26.29
C VAL A 504 14.39 -20.43 -24.91
N LYS A 505 13.19 -20.98 -24.78
CA LYS A 505 12.66 -21.52 -23.53
C LYS A 505 13.58 -22.64 -23.01
N GLU A 506 13.98 -23.57 -23.88
CA GLU A 506 14.92 -24.64 -23.53
C GLU A 506 16.27 -24.09 -23.04
N CYS A 507 16.78 -23.04 -23.69
CA CYS A 507 18.05 -22.40 -23.27
C CYS A 507 17.90 -21.73 -21.91
N LEU A 508 16.78 -21.03 -21.60
CA LEU A 508 16.53 -20.36 -20.33
C LEU A 508 16.30 -21.35 -19.17
N GLU A 509 15.67 -22.49 -19.41
CA GLU A 509 15.62 -23.60 -18.45
C GLU A 509 17.02 -24.15 -18.16
N GLY A 510 17.82 -24.34 -19.22
CA GLY A 510 19.22 -24.79 -19.12
C GLY A 510 20.09 -23.86 -18.25
N VAL A 511 19.86 -22.54 -18.27
CA VAL A 511 20.56 -21.58 -17.38
C VAL A 511 20.33 -21.88 -15.90
N VAL A 512 19.14 -22.36 -15.54
CA VAL A 512 18.80 -22.75 -14.16
C VAL A 512 19.31 -24.16 -13.87
N GLU A 513 19.14 -25.10 -14.78
CA GLU A 513 19.50 -26.50 -14.54
C GLU A 513 21.03 -26.71 -14.50
N ASN A 514 21.76 -26.08 -15.43
CA ASN A 514 23.19 -26.35 -15.66
C ASN A 514 24.09 -25.10 -15.59
N GLY A 515 23.49 -23.90 -15.46
CA GLY A 515 24.19 -22.64 -15.66
C GLY A 515 24.27 -21.72 -14.44
N THR A 516 24.29 -20.42 -14.73
CA THR A 516 24.58 -19.35 -13.77
C THR A 516 23.46 -19.08 -12.77
N ALA A 517 22.24 -19.63 -12.97
CA ALA A 517 21.09 -19.48 -12.08
C ALA A 517 20.77 -20.75 -11.30
N SER A 518 21.72 -21.67 -11.14
CA SER A 518 21.53 -22.98 -10.49
C SER A 518 21.05 -22.91 -9.02
N LEU A 519 21.19 -21.77 -8.35
CA LEU A 519 20.60 -21.57 -7.02
C LEU A 519 19.05 -21.62 -7.01
N LEU A 520 18.40 -21.44 -8.16
CA LEU A 520 16.94 -21.54 -8.30
C LEU A 520 16.49 -22.98 -8.56
N LYS A 521 17.40 -23.90 -8.80
CA LYS A 521 17.08 -25.30 -9.01
C LYS A 521 16.29 -25.86 -7.83
N ASN A 522 15.13 -26.46 -8.11
CA ASN A 522 14.22 -26.95 -7.11
C ASN A 522 13.56 -28.26 -7.60
N ASP A 523 13.42 -29.24 -6.71
CA ASP A 523 12.80 -30.52 -7.04
C ASP A 523 11.27 -30.43 -7.20
N ASN A 524 10.64 -29.37 -6.64
CA ASN A 524 9.19 -29.21 -6.62
C ASN A 524 8.66 -28.45 -7.83
N TYR A 525 9.48 -27.59 -8.46
CA TYR A 525 9.08 -26.78 -9.61
C TYR A 525 10.29 -26.36 -10.45
N ARG A 526 10.08 -26.10 -11.73
CA ARG A 526 11.12 -25.62 -12.63
C ARG A 526 10.97 -24.13 -12.90
N VAL A 527 12.10 -23.47 -13.01
CA VAL A 527 12.23 -22.05 -13.34
C VAL A 527 13.05 -21.92 -14.62
N ALA A 528 12.65 -21.00 -15.49
CA ALA A 528 13.46 -20.57 -16.62
C ALA A 528 13.88 -19.12 -16.41
N GLY A 529 15.15 -18.79 -16.60
CA GLY A 529 15.60 -17.42 -16.31
C GLY A 529 17.04 -17.14 -16.70
N LYS A 530 17.48 -15.92 -16.39
CA LYS A 530 18.83 -15.44 -16.69
C LYS A 530 19.36 -14.50 -15.63
N THR A 531 20.60 -14.71 -15.22
CA THR A 531 21.34 -13.78 -14.35
C THR A 531 22.01 -12.70 -15.20
N GLY A 532 22.13 -11.50 -14.62
CA GLY A 532 22.91 -10.39 -15.13
C GLY A 532 23.81 -9.82 -14.05
N THR A 533 25.00 -9.40 -14.45
CA THR A 533 25.92 -8.62 -13.61
C THR A 533 26.52 -7.55 -14.51
N ALA A 534 26.01 -6.33 -14.40
CA ALA A 534 26.46 -5.20 -15.22
C ALA A 534 27.25 -4.21 -14.34
N GLN A 535 28.38 -3.73 -14.85
CA GLN A 535 29.07 -2.58 -14.26
C GLN A 535 28.26 -1.32 -14.59
N MET A 536 28.10 -0.43 -13.63
CA MET A 536 27.32 0.81 -13.84
C MET A 536 28.24 1.98 -14.15
N VAL A 537 27.82 2.76 -15.14
CA VAL A 537 28.53 3.99 -15.52
C VAL A 537 28.42 5.01 -14.38
N GLN A 538 29.55 5.61 -14.01
CA GLN A 538 29.60 6.64 -12.98
C GLN A 538 29.13 8.00 -13.51
N PRO A 539 28.63 8.91 -12.68
CA PRO A 539 28.21 10.25 -13.11
C PRO A 539 29.30 11.08 -13.81
N HIS A 540 30.59 10.78 -13.51
CA HIS A 540 31.74 11.43 -14.14
C HIS A 540 32.28 10.70 -15.39
N GLY A 541 31.56 9.68 -15.85
CA GLY A 541 31.95 8.79 -16.94
C GLY A 541 32.85 7.63 -16.51
N GLY A 542 32.85 6.56 -17.30
CA GLY A 542 33.54 5.32 -17.00
C GLY A 542 32.87 4.49 -15.92
N TYR A 543 33.51 3.38 -15.51
CA TYR A 543 32.95 2.41 -14.56
C TYR A 543 33.63 2.43 -13.17
N THR A 544 34.71 3.18 -13.01
CA THR A 544 35.47 3.24 -11.75
C THR A 544 35.02 4.43 -10.92
N ALA A 545 34.60 4.20 -9.68
CA ALA A 545 34.21 5.23 -8.73
C ALA A 545 35.42 6.00 -8.19
N ARG A 546 35.21 7.13 -7.52
CA ARG A 546 36.28 7.99 -6.99
C ARG A 546 37.16 7.33 -5.95
N ASP A 547 36.65 6.34 -5.23
CA ASP A 547 37.35 5.53 -4.23
C ASP A 547 38.12 4.34 -4.85
N GLY A 548 38.06 4.21 -6.18
CA GLY A 548 38.65 3.08 -6.92
C GLY A 548 37.77 1.84 -6.99
N GLY A 549 36.58 1.86 -6.34
CA GLY A 549 35.60 0.81 -6.41
C GLY A 549 34.77 0.85 -7.70
N ARG A 550 33.78 -0.01 -7.81
CA ARG A 550 32.86 -0.09 -8.93
C ARG A 550 31.44 -0.34 -8.46
N ASP A 551 30.49 0.29 -9.11
CA ASP A 551 29.07 -0.02 -8.92
C ASP A 551 28.65 -1.14 -9.87
N TYR A 552 27.88 -2.08 -9.33
CA TYR A 552 27.32 -3.19 -10.09
C TYR A 552 25.80 -3.25 -9.93
N LEU A 553 25.13 -3.62 -11.01
CA LEU A 553 23.74 -4.01 -11.00
C LEU A 553 23.65 -5.53 -11.12
N GLY A 554 23.32 -6.20 -10.02
CA GLY A 554 23.03 -7.63 -9.98
C GLY A 554 21.56 -7.87 -10.31
N THR A 555 21.29 -8.60 -11.40
CA THR A 555 19.93 -8.83 -11.88
C THR A 555 19.67 -10.33 -12.02
N LEU A 556 18.45 -10.74 -11.72
CA LEU A 556 17.88 -12.03 -12.08
C LEU A 556 16.47 -11.80 -12.63
N VAL A 557 16.20 -12.35 -13.78
CA VAL A 557 14.88 -12.30 -14.42
C VAL A 557 14.52 -13.68 -14.95
N GLY A 558 13.26 -14.07 -14.82
CA GLY A 558 12.80 -15.38 -15.26
C GLY A 558 11.31 -15.56 -15.07
N TYR A 559 10.81 -16.71 -15.44
CA TYR A 559 9.40 -17.08 -15.32
C TYR A 559 9.24 -18.49 -14.72
N PHE A 560 8.09 -18.70 -14.15
CA PHE A 560 7.75 -19.96 -13.48
C PHE A 560 6.22 -20.19 -13.43
N PRO A 561 5.75 -21.47 -13.41
CA PRO A 561 6.51 -22.70 -13.74
C PRO A 561 7.10 -22.62 -15.15
N ALA A 562 8.25 -23.27 -15.40
CA ALA A 562 8.89 -23.21 -16.73
C ALA A 562 8.03 -23.86 -17.83
N GLU A 563 7.35 -24.98 -17.50
CA GLU A 563 6.50 -25.77 -18.40
C GLU A 563 5.15 -25.11 -18.72
N ALA A 564 4.59 -24.32 -17.79
CA ALA A 564 3.31 -23.63 -17.96
C ALA A 564 3.37 -22.27 -17.24
N PRO A 565 4.06 -21.28 -17.82
CA PRO A 565 4.37 -20.03 -17.17
C PRO A 565 3.12 -19.27 -16.70
N LYS A 566 3.04 -19.00 -15.39
CA LYS A 566 2.00 -18.18 -14.76
C LYS A 566 2.52 -16.80 -14.40
N TYR A 567 3.78 -16.71 -13.92
CA TYR A 567 4.39 -15.47 -13.45
C TYR A 567 5.79 -15.28 -14.05
N THR A 568 6.09 -14.03 -14.32
CA THR A 568 7.43 -13.55 -14.65
C THR A 568 7.90 -12.64 -13.51
N CYS A 569 9.14 -12.80 -13.07
CA CYS A 569 9.71 -12.00 -12.01
C CYS A 569 11.07 -11.43 -12.43
N ILE A 570 11.33 -10.18 -12.04
CA ILE A 570 12.65 -9.56 -12.12
C ILE A 570 13.04 -9.04 -10.74
N VAL A 571 14.30 -9.27 -10.39
CA VAL A 571 14.96 -8.65 -9.23
C VAL A 571 16.24 -7.99 -9.70
N ALA A 572 16.41 -6.70 -9.41
CA ALA A 572 17.60 -5.94 -9.74
C ALA A 572 18.09 -5.17 -8.51
N ILE A 573 19.36 -5.35 -8.14
CA ILE A 573 19.96 -4.77 -6.93
C ILE A 573 21.25 -4.08 -7.29
N LYS A 574 21.37 -2.78 -6.97
CA LYS A 574 22.61 -2.00 -7.11
C LYS A 574 23.45 -2.10 -5.85
N THR A 575 24.72 -2.46 -6.02
CA THR A 575 25.69 -2.49 -4.95
C THR A 575 26.98 -1.76 -5.35
N HIS A 576 27.66 -1.19 -4.35
CA HIS A 576 29.01 -0.67 -4.51
C HIS A 576 30.03 -1.69 -4.02
N HIS A 577 31.02 -2.02 -4.86
CA HIS A 577 32.10 -2.92 -4.52
C HIS A 577 33.41 -2.14 -4.42
N ALA A 578 33.76 -1.74 -3.21
CA ALA A 578 35.02 -1.07 -2.91
C ALA A 578 36.22 -2.01 -3.05
N PRO A 579 37.42 -1.50 -3.30
CA PRO A 579 38.63 -2.32 -3.31
C PRO A 579 38.79 -3.08 -1.99
N GLY A 580 38.94 -4.41 -2.08
CA GLY A 580 39.08 -5.28 -0.90
C GLY A 580 37.76 -5.65 -0.20
N SER A 581 36.62 -5.21 -0.70
CA SER A 581 35.29 -5.64 -0.19
C SER A 581 35.11 -7.15 -0.36
N ARG A 582 34.45 -7.77 0.64
CA ARG A 582 34.03 -9.18 0.58
C ARG A 582 32.58 -9.35 0.15
N ASN A 583 31.83 -8.23 -0.03
CA ASN A 583 30.43 -8.26 -0.45
C ASN A 583 30.32 -8.80 -1.87
N THR A 584 29.32 -9.61 -2.12
CA THR A 584 29.05 -10.11 -3.47
C THR A 584 28.50 -9.00 -4.38
N TYR A 585 28.79 -9.10 -5.67
CA TYR A 585 28.22 -8.24 -6.71
C TYR A 585 27.60 -9.07 -7.86
N TYR A 586 27.67 -10.40 -7.78
CA TYR A 586 27.10 -11.28 -8.79
C TYR A 586 25.57 -11.31 -8.70
N GLY A 587 24.89 -11.17 -9.86
CA GLY A 587 23.44 -11.12 -9.95
C GLY A 587 22.75 -12.33 -9.33
N GLY A 588 23.26 -13.54 -9.54
CA GLY A 588 22.74 -14.74 -8.92
C GLY A 588 22.74 -14.67 -7.38
N ALA A 589 23.83 -14.20 -6.79
CA ALA A 589 23.97 -14.12 -5.33
C ALA A 589 23.21 -12.93 -4.71
N LEU A 590 23.10 -11.79 -5.41
CA LEU A 590 22.34 -10.62 -4.94
C LEU A 590 20.84 -10.78 -5.15
N ALA A 591 20.40 -11.07 -6.37
CA ALA A 591 19.00 -11.09 -6.75
C ALA A 591 18.32 -12.46 -6.50
N GLY A 592 19.11 -13.53 -6.54
CA GLY A 592 18.61 -14.90 -6.43
C GLY A 592 17.83 -15.23 -5.17
N PRO A 593 18.31 -14.87 -3.97
CA PRO A 593 17.58 -15.14 -2.71
C PRO A 593 16.21 -14.46 -2.67
N VAL A 594 16.07 -13.23 -3.23
CA VAL A 594 14.79 -12.52 -3.32
C VAL A 594 13.86 -13.22 -4.31
N PHE A 595 14.38 -13.52 -5.50
CA PHE A 595 13.62 -14.25 -6.54
C PHE A 595 13.11 -15.59 -5.99
N LYS A 596 13.97 -16.36 -5.33
CA LYS A 596 13.62 -17.65 -4.75
C LYS A 596 12.53 -17.52 -3.68
N ALA A 597 12.64 -16.54 -2.76
CA ALA A 597 11.63 -16.31 -1.73
C ALA A 597 10.25 -16.02 -2.34
N ILE A 598 10.20 -15.21 -3.40
CA ILE A 598 8.97 -14.91 -4.13
C ILE A 598 8.40 -16.18 -4.78
N THR A 599 9.23 -16.93 -5.48
CA THR A 599 8.80 -18.16 -6.18
C THR A 599 8.32 -19.23 -5.21
N ASP A 600 9.06 -19.47 -4.10
CA ASP A 600 8.68 -20.41 -3.05
C ASP A 600 7.32 -20.02 -2.42
N ARG A 601 7.08 -18.71 -2.20
CA ARG A 601 5.80 -18.23 -1.66
C ARG A 601 4.64 -18.46 -2.62
N ILE A 602 4.83 -18.14 -3.90
CA ILE A 602 3.80 -18.36 -4.94
C ILE A 602 3.50 -19.86 -5.04
N TYR A 603 4.51 -20.71 -5.07
CA TYR A 603 4.33 -22.16 -5.08
C TYR A 603 3.55 -22.65 -3.85
N ALA A 604 3.85 -22.10 -2.67
CA ALA A 604 3.17 -22.47 -1.44
C ALA A 604 1.69 -22.07 -1.41
N LEU A 605 1.31 -20.99 -2.09
CA LEU A 605 -0.05 -20.46 -2.14
C LEU A 605 -0.89 -21.01 -3.32
N ASP A 606 -0.25 -21.41 -4.43
CA ASP A 606 -0.93 -21.86 -5.65
C ASP A 606 -1.24 -23.36 -5.58
N ASN A 607 -2.46 -23.69 -5.18
CA ASN A 607 -2.93 -25.07 -5.12
C ASN A 607 -2.91 -25.77 -6.47
N GLU A 608 -3.29 -25.08 -7.55
CA GLU A 608 -3.28 -25.66 -8.90
C GLU A 608 -1.86 -25.97 -9.38
N TRP A 609 -0.87 -25.16 -9.01
CA TRP A 609 0.51 -25.44 -9.35
C TRP A 609 1.02 -26.68 -8.59
N ARG A 610 0.71 -26.81 -7.30
CA ARG A 610 1.07 -27.97 -6.49
C ARG A 610 0.42 -29.27 -6.97
N GLU A 611 -0.83 -29.22 -7.41
CA GLU A 611 -1.56 -30.39 -7.90
C GLU A 611 -1.02 -30.89 -9.25
N ARG A 612 -0.42 -30.04 -10.10
CA ARG A 612 0.19 -30.42 -11.37
C ARG A 612 1.56 -31.09 -11.24
N VAL A 613 2.21 -30.95 -10.10
CA VAL A 613 3.44 -31.70 -9.82
C VAL A 613 3.05 -33.13 -9.54
N THR A 614 3.00 -33.97 -10.58
CA THR A 614 2.89 -35.42 -10.41
C THR A 614 4.05 -35.86 -9.54
N PRO A 615 3.83 -36.55 -8.42
CA PRO A 615 4.94 -37.05 -7.62
C PRO A 615 5.82 -37.90 -8.51
N THR A 616 7.05 -37.47 -8.75
CA THR A 616 8.07 -38.35 -9.31
C THR A 616 8.08 -39.55 -8.38
N SER A 617 7.74 -40.71 -8.93
CA SER A 617 7.64 -42.00 -8.26
C SER A 617 8.89 -42.24 -7.40
N GLY A 618 8.82 -41.90 -6.14
CA GLY A 618 9.95 -42.09 -5.26
C GLY A 618 9.66 -41.72 -3.83
N ARG A 619 9.18 -42.68 -3.08
CA ARG A 619 8.95 -42.71 -1.61
C ARG A 619 7.75 -41.86 -1.18
N GLY A 620 6.59 -42.48 -1.19
CA GLY A 620 5.49 -42.03 -0.34
C GLY A 620 5.97 -41.88 1.09
N VAL A 621 5.71 -40.76 1.72
CA VAL A 621 5.95 -40.59 3.16
C VAL A 621 4.94 -41.48 3.84
N GLU A 622 5.43 -42.56 4.45
CA GLU A 622 4.61 -43.39 5.34
C GLU A 622 4.27 -42.58 6.58
N VAL A 623 3.02 -42.13 6.67
CA VAL A 623 2.51 -41.45 7.88
C VAL A 623 1.80 -42.48 8.76
N GLU A 624 2.28 -42.65 9.96
CA GLU A 624 1.61 -43.46 10.97
C GLU A 624 0.36 -42.69 11.46
N ALA A 625 -0.80 -43.05 10.93
CA ALA A 625 -2.03 -42.37 11.32
C ALA A 625 -2.56 -42.98 12.66
N ARG A 626 -2.63 -42.15 13.69
CA ARG A 626 -3.19 -42.49 15.01
C ARG A 626 -4.67 -42.08 15.14
N VAL A 627 -5.46 -42.19 14.10
CA VAL A 627 -6.86 -41.74 14.14
C VAL A 627 -7.79 -42.93 13.96
N GLY A 628 -8.72 -43.10 14.88
CA GLY A 628 -9.69 -44.18 14.87
C GLY A 628 -10.74 -44.03 13.77
N GLY A 629 -10.84 -45.09 12.95
CA GLY A 629 -11.91 -45.29 11.97
C GLY A 629 -11.44 -45.38 10.53
N GLU A 630 -11.70 -46.52 9.90
CA GLU A 630 -11.34 -46.82 8.48
C GLU A 630 -11.84 -45.79 7.49
N SER A 631 -13.02 -45.22 7.71
CA SER A 631 -13.61 -44.22 6.81
C SER A 631 -12.90 -42.85 6.85
N LYS A 632 -12.36 -42.45 8.01
CA LYS A 632 -11.58 -41.21 8.15
C LYS A 632 -10.18 -41.37 7.55
N LEU A 633 -9.59 -42.55 7.64
CA LEU A 633 -8.30 -42.85 7.05
C LEU A 633 -8.38 -42.87 5.53
N ALA A 634 -9.39 -43.51 4.95
CA ALA A 634 -9.63 -43.55 3.52
C ALA A 634 -9.87 -42.13 2.94
N LEU A 635 -10.58 -41.25 3.67
CA LEU A 635 -10.82 -39.88 3.28
C LEU A 635 -9.53 -39.04 3.35
N SER A 636 -8.71 -39.21 4.39
CA SER A 636 -7.42 -38.50 4.50
C SER A 636 -6.40 -38.99 3.48
N GLU A 637 -6.39 -40.28 3.15
CA GLU A 637 -5.58 -40.84 2.06
C GLU A 637 -5.98 -40.30 0.70
N GLN A 638 -7.27 -40.09 0.47
CA GLN A 638 -7.81 -39.55 -0.78
C GLN A 638 -7.58 -38.04 -0.90
N LEU A 639 -7.66 -37.28 0.21
CA LEU A 639 -7.46 -35.83 0.24
C LEU A 639 -5.98 -35.42 0.25
N LEU A 640 -5.10 -36.26 0.83
CA LEU A 640 -3.69 -35.92 1.01
C LEU A 640 -2.76 -36.73 0.08
N ASP A 641 -3.30 -37.59 -0.75
CA ASP A 641 -2.56 -38.55 -1.61
C ASP A 641 -1.44 -39.32 -0.86
N VAL A 642 -1.72 -39.66 0.41
CA VAL A 642 -0.80 -40.33 1.33
C VAL A 642 -1.31 -41.75 1.59
N ARG A 643 -0.44 -42.75 1.51
CA ARG A 643 -0.78 -44.15 1.88
C ARG A 643 -0.35 -44.47 3.30
N SER A 644 -1.25 -45.00 4.11
CA SER A 644 -0.92 -45.46 5.46
C SER A 644 -0.22 -46.81 5.45
N ALA A 645 0.83 -46.95 6.26
CA ALA A 645 1.68 -48.14 6.31
C ALA A 645 1.11 -49.33 7.14
N SER A 646 0.21 -49.09 8.07
CA SER A 646 -0.44 -50.16 8.87
C SER A 646 -1.72 -49.68 9.53
N TYR A 647 -2.77 -50.47 9.38
CA TYR A 647 -4.03 -50.32 10.09
C TYR A 647 -4.33 -51.61 10.89
N THR A 648 -4.53 -51.46 12.21
CA THR A 648 -5.06 -52.54 13.07
C THR A 648 -6.48 -52.13 13.44
N PRO A 649 -7.52 -52.84 12.98
CA PRO A 649 -8.88 -52.48 13.28
C PRO A 649 -9.20 -52.69 14.75
N ALA A 650 -9.59 -51.61 15.44
CA ALA A 650 -10.34 -51.76 16.70
C ALA A 650 -11.81 -51.93 16.32
N THR A 651 -12.36 -53.07 16.66
CA THR A 651 -13.77 -53.45 16.46
C THR A 651 -14.69 -52.45 17.13
N VAL A 652 -15.35 -51.62 16.34
CA VAL A 652 -16.57 -50.92 16.76
C VAL A 652 -17.59 -51.03 15.62
N GLU A 653 -18.66 -51.80 15.93
CA GLU A 653 -19.83 -51.91 15.07
C GLU A 653 -20.57 -50.58 14.98
N SER A 654 -20.61 -49.96 13.81
CA SER A 654 -21.78 -49.27 13.26
C SER A 654 -21.53 -48.86 11.81
N LYS A 655 -22.23 -49.52 10.90
CA LYS A 655 -22.32 -49.09 9.50
C LYS A 655 -23.20 -47.86 9.40
N GLN A 656 -22.61 -46.71 9.10
CA GLN A 656 -23.31 -45.67 8.36
C GLN A 656 -22.58 -45.47 7.01
N VAL A 657 -23.27 -45.80 5.93
CA VAL A 657 -22.85 -45.52 4.59
C VAL A 657 -23.11 -44.03 4.37
N ILE A 658 -22.05 -43.25 4.33
CA ILE A 658 -22.14 -41.84 3.94
C ILE A 658 -22.08 -41.78 2.41
N ASP A 659 -23.14 -41.24 1.78
CA ASP A 659 -23.21 -41.01 0.35
C ASP A 659 -22.22 -39.90 -0.02
N THR A 660 -21.21 -40.25 -0.82
CA THR A 660 -20.17 -39.29 -1.27
C THR A 660 -20.71 -38.09 -2.06
N ALA A 661 -21.92 -38.18 -2.62
CA ALA A 661 -22.59 -37.06 -3.28
C ALA A 661 -23.02 -35.94 -2.30
N GLU A 662 -23.24 -36.25 -1.01
CA GLU A 662 -23.57 -35.24 0.01
C GLU A 662 -22.38 -34.45 0.49
N LEU A 663 -21.14 -34.89 0.32
CA LEU A 663 -19.92 -34.18 0.73
C LEU A 663 -19.60 -32.98 -0.15
N TYR A 664 -19.97 -33.00 -1.43
CA TYR A 664 -19.73 -31.92 -2.38
C TYR A 664 -20.78 -30.80 -2.35
N THR A 665 -21.85 -30.96 -1.58
CA THR A 665 -22.94 -29.96 -1.51
C THR A 665 -22.98 -29.20 -0.19
N LYS A 666 -22.11 -29.50 0.79
CA LYS A 666 -22.07 -28.85 2.11
C LYS A 666 -20.87 -27.91 2.22
N ASP A 667 -21.11 -26.69 2.75
CA ASP A 667 -20.11 -25.65 3.00
C ASP A 667 -19.23 -26.01 4.20
N TRP A 668 -18.23 -26.87 3.99
CA TRP A 668 -17.26 -27.27 5.01
C TRP A 668 -16.25 -26.15 5.25
N ARG A 669 -15.98 -25.86 6.53
CA ARG A 669 -15.03 -24.82 6.98
C ARG A 669 -14.04 -25.42 7.96
N VAL A 670 -12.90 -24.77 8.10
CA VAL A 670 -11.84 -25.14 9.04
C VAL A 670 -12.07 -24.44 10.38
N MET A 671 -12.03 -25.20 11.47
CA MET A 671 -12.27 -24.72 12.83
C MET A 671 -11.18 -23.75 13.28
N PRO A 672 -11.52 -22.48 13.60
CA PRO A 672 -10.54 -21.52 14.11
C PRO A 672 -10.07 -21.93 15.52
N SER A 673 -8.80 -21.65 15.84
CA SER A 673 -8.28 -21.82 17.19
C SER A 673 -8.72 -20.65 18.07
N VAL A 674 -9.38 -20.96 19.19
CA VAL A 674 -9.71 -19.99 20.25
C VAL A 674 -9.00 -20.30 21.56
N MET A 675 -8.05 -21.23 21.56
CA MET A 675 -7.24 -21.59 22.72
C MET A 675 -6.49 -20.37 23.26
N GLY A 676 -6.54 -20.18 24.60
CA GLY A 676 -5.91 -19.03 25.28
C GLY A 676 -6.65 -17.71 25.14
N MET A 677 -7.74 -17.63 24.40
CA MET A 677 -8.56 -16.42 24.27
C MET A 677 -9.44 -16.19 25.48
N GLY A 678 -9.72 -14.93 25.81
CA GLY A 678 -10.77 -14.57 26.74
C GLY A 678 -12.16 -14.92 26.19
N LEU A 679 -13.13 -15.11 27.09
CA LEU A 679 -14.50 -15.54 26.74
C LEU A 679 -15.11 -14.71 25.57
N ARG A 680 -15.01 -13.40 25.64
CA ARG A 680 -15.62 -12.50 24.65
C ARG A 680 -15.04 -12.68 23.25
N ASP A 681 -13.72 -12.81 23.17
CA ASP A 681 -13.00 -12.92 21.89
C ASP A 681 -13.21 -14.32 21.29
N ALA A 682 -13.28 -15.35 22.12
CA ALA A 682 -13.58 -16.72 21.72
C ALA A 682 -15.00 -16.84 21.14
N ILE A 683 -16.01 -16.28 21.81
CA ILE A 683 -17.39 -16.25 21.31
C ILE A 683 -17.44 -15.51 19.97
N TYR A 684 -16.88 -14.30 19.91
CA TYR A 684 -16.89 -13.50 18.68
C TYR A 684 -16.25 -14.24 17.48
N THR A 685 -15.14 -14.93 17.72
CA THR A 685 -14.43 -15.68 16.68
C THR A 685 -15.25 -16.87 16.18
N LEU A 686 -15.87 -17.63 17.09
CA LEU A 686 -16.67 -18.80 16.74
C LEU A 686 -18.02 -18.44 16.12
N GLU A 687 -18.70 -17.43 16.63
CA GLU A 687 -19.98 -16.94 16.04
C GLU A 687 -19.77 -16.34 14.65
N ARG A 688 -18.68 -15.60 14.45
CA ARG A 688 -18.30 -15.09 13.12
C ARG A 688 -17.97 -16.22 12.13
N ALA A 689 -17.48 -17.34 12.63
CA ALA A 689 -17.26 -18.54 11.83
C ALA A 689 -18.58 -19.30 11.53
N GLY A 690 -19.71 -18.85 12.08
CA GLY A 690 -21.03 -19.45 11.86
C GLY A 690 -21.37 -20.59 12.81
N LEU A 691 -20.69 -20.67 13.95
CA LEU A 691 -20.89 -21.70 14.98
C LEU A 691 -21.77 -21.19 16.13
N SER A 692 -22.56 -22.05 16.73
CA SER A 692 -23.23 -21.77 18.01
C SER A 692 -22.34 -22.25 19.16
N VAL A 693 -22.13 -21.39 20.20
CA VAL A 693 -21.13 -21.65 21.23
C VAL A 693 -21.77 -22.08 22.54
N GLU A 694 -21.36 -23.25 23.08
CA GLU A 694 -21.66 -23.69 24.44
C GLU A 694 -20.44 -23.44 25.34
N ILE A 695 -20.67 -22.85 26.53
CA ILE A 695 -19.60 -22.32 27.37
C ILE A 695 -19.66 -23.00 28.75
N SER A 696 -18.48 -23.41 29.26
CA SER A 696 -18.31 -23.86 30.63
C SER A 696 -17.07 -23.28 31.29
N GLY A 697 -17.14 -22.93 32.56
CA GLY A 697 -16.03 -22.37 33.32
C GLY A 697 -15.89 -20.83 33.23
N VAL A 698 -14.80 -20.27 33.77
CA VAL A 698 -14.49 -18.84 33.82
C VAL A 698 -12.98 -18.65 33.63
N GLY A 699 -12.57 -17.64 32.81
CA GLY A 699 -11.16 -17.33 32.55
C GLY A 699 -10.82 -17.33 31.05
N GLU A 700 -9.72 -17.98 30.70
CA GLU A 700 -9.26 -18.16 29.31
C GLU A 700 -9.66 -19.56 28.81
N VAL A 701 -9.84 -19.70 27.49
CA VAL A 701 -10.19 -21.00 26.87
C VAL A 701 -9.01 -21.95 26.98
N VAL A 702 -9.24 -23.06 27.68
CA VAL A 702 -8.25 -24.13 27.86
C VAL A 702 -8.61 -25.41 27.07
N GLU A 703 -9.81 -25.47 26.51
CA GLU A 703 -10.27 -26.59 25.70
C GLU A 703 -11.38 -26.14 24.75
N GLN A 704 -11.33 -26.61 23.52
CA GLN A 704 -12.38 -26.38 22.53
C GLN A 704 -12.71 -27.67 21.77
N THR A 705 -13.98 -27.79 21.36
CA THR A 705 -14.47 -28.88 20.52
C THR A 705 -15.48 -28.32 19.52
N PRO A 706 -15.32 -28.51 18.19
CA PRO A 706 -14.24 -29.26 17.52
C PRO A 706 -12.85 -28.69 17.80
N LEU A 707 -11.81 -29.53 17.62
CA LEU A 707 -10.43 -29.10 17.82
C LEU A 707 -10.03 -28.07 16.75
N PRO A 708 -9.02 -27.21 17.02
CA PRO A 708 -8.46 -26.32 15.99
C PRO A 708 -8.10 -27.12 14.73
N GLU A 709 -8.40 -26.56 13.56
CA GLU A 709 -8.14 -27.16 12.24
C GLU A 709 -9.05 -28.34 11.85
N GLU A 710 -9.96 -28.79 12.71
CA GLU A 710 -11.01 -29.74 12.30
C GLU A 710 -12.03 -29.12 11.36
N LEU A 711 -12.65 -29.94 10.50
CA LEU A 711 -13.70 -29.48 9.59
C LEU A 711 -15.05 -29.43 10.31
N TYR A 712 -15.80 -28.34 10.08
CA TYR A 712 -17.15 -28.15 10.61
C TYR A 712 -18.09 -27.59 9.55
N LEU A 713 -19.39 -27.65 9.78
CA LEU A 713 -20.42 -27.03 8.94
C LEU A 713 -20.93 -25.74 9.57
N SER A 714 -21.29 -24.76 8.76
CA SER A 714 -21.94 -23.55 9.23
C SER A 714 -23.26 -23.92 9.95
N GLY A 715 -23.40 -23.49 11.21
CA GLY A 715 -24.50 -23.83 12.09
C GLY A 715 -24.21 -24.94 13.10
N ASP A 716 -23.05 -25.60 13.03
CA ASP A 716 -22.62 -26.56 14.02
C ASP A 716 -22.41 -25.93 15.41
N LYS A 717 -22.33 -26.76 16.43
CA LYS A 717 -22.04 -26.33 17.80
C LYS A 717 -20.56 -26.47 18.12
N ALA A 718 -20.00 -25.40 18.72
CA ALA A 718 -18.69 -25.42 19.35
C ALA A 718 -18.84 -25.36 20.87
N THR A 719 -18.10 -26.22 21.59
CA THR A 719 -18.03 -26.18 23.06
C THR A 719 -16.67 -25.68 23.50
N ILE A 720 -16.65 -24.69 24.39
CA ILE A 720 -15.42 -24.17 24.97
C ILE A 720 -15.44 -24.30 26.51
N ARG A 721 -14.29 -24.68 27.07
CA ARG A 721 -14.08 -24.72 28.52
C ARG A 721 -13.04 -23.66 28.90
N LEU A 722 -13.40 -22.83 29.88
CA LEU A 722 -12.53 -21.81 30.42
C LEU A 722 -11.98 -22.20 31.78
N ALA A 723 -10.72 -21.82 32.06
CA ALA A 723 -10.10 -21.90 33.35
C ALA A 723 -9.35 -20.60 33.70
N PRO A 724 -9.21 -20.28 35.00
CA PRO A 724 -8.39 -19.16 35.43
C PRO A 724 -6.96 -19.28 34.89
N ARG A 725 -6.37 -18.18 34.48
CA ARG A 725 -4.96 -18.12 34.06
C ARG A 725 -4.08 -18.57 35.21
N PRO A 726 -3.18 -19.57 35.05
CA PRO A 726 -2.23 -19.91 36.10
C PRO A 726 -1.37 -18.67 36.41
N GLU A 727 -1.27 -18.32 37.70
CA GLU A 727 -0.35 -17.25 38.11
C GLU A 727 1.07 -17.65 37.70
N PRO A 728 1.87 -16.69 37.15
CA PRO A 728 3.26 -16.98 36.83
C PRO A 728 3.97 -17.40 38.10
N GLU A 729 4.58 -18.59 38.10
CA GLU A 729 5.46 -19.03 39.19
C GLU A 729 6.49 -17.92 39.43
N SER A 730 6.41 -17.30 40.60
CA SER A 730 7.40 -16.33 41.05
C SER A 730 8.75 -17.01 41.14
N ASP A 731 9.73 -16.52 40.38
CA ASP A 731 11.15 -16.88 40.44
C ASP A 731 11.73 -16.54 41.84
N GLU A 732 11.42 -17.34 42.86
CA GLU A 732 12.00 -17.31 44.20
C GLU A 732 13.12 -18.33 44.40
N LYS A 733 13.76 -18.83 43.35
CA LYS A 733 14.87 -19.77 43.46
C LYS A 733 16.25 -19.31 43.05
N GLU A 734 16.47 -18.02 42.81
CA GLU A 734 17.83 -17.50 42.49
C GLU A 734 18.47 -16.57 43.53
N LYS A 735 17.98 -16.56 44.77
CA LYS A 735 18.62 -15.74 45.83
C LYS A 735 19.33 -16.51 46.95
N ASN A 736 19.52 -17.83 46.83
CA ASN A 736 20.16 -18.60 47.92
C ASN A 736 21.41 -19.39 47.53
N ASN A 737 22.17 -18.97 46.51
CA ASN A 737 23.44 -19.63 46.16
C ASN A 737 24.66 -18.70 46.04
N ASN A 738 24.66 -17.55 46.70
CA ASN A 738 25.86 -16.69 46.82
C ASN A 738 26.13 -16.23 48.25
N ARG A 739 26.09 -17.16 49.21
CA ARG A 739 26.79 -17.05 50.51
C ARG A 739 27.40 -18.39 50.83
N ASN A 740 28.56 -18.67 50.29
CA ASN A 740 29.64 -19.56 50.74
C ASN A 740 30.56 -19.82 49.54
N ILE A 741 31.49 -18.93 49.32
CA ILE A 741 32.92 -19.13 49.10
C ILE A 741 33.52 -17.72 49.12
#